data_d0665dc6c8511136b352348d322067c0
#
_entry.id   d0665dc6c8511136b352348d322067c0
#
_cell.length_a   1.000
_cell.length_b   1.000
_cell.length_c   1.000
_cell.angle_alpha   90.00
_cell.angle_beta   90.00
_cell.angle_gamma   90.00
#
_symmetry.space_group_name_H-M   'P 1'
#
loop_
_entity.id
_entity.type
_entity.pdbx_description
1 polymer ?
#
loop_
_entity_poly.entity_id
_entity_poly.type
_entity_poly.pdbx_seq_one_letter_code
_entity_poly.pdbx_strand_id
1 'polypeptide(L)'
;MTPATGERLLRFTGDKIRFEIKNGNTENKNLRAFLRTNLGRAAEHRNEIISAHAGHVAAAGISWRDLPMQKTEVGWQIELPLAEVGYFKAKAYLLDEKKWQHWPDGADVGISVHPNFARTANTIYCAFTRLFGATKNLASTADEKLEAELKSLDAKNYTVIPPSGTFRDLAKQLPHIVQKLGCRILHLLPIHPTPTTYARFGRFGSPYAALDLTAVDPALVEFDKRTTGIDQFCELTYAAHSLGARVFIDIVINHTGWGSYLQENHPGFFLKNPDGLFASPGAWGTIWEDLVELKQDSVLLWDKIADALLIWCRRGTDGFRCDAGYKIPVPAWQYIIARVQNEFPETIFLLEGLGGSWEATENLLMEGGMQWAYSELFQNYSGAEISKYLDYANLQSARVGAYVHYSETHDNLRLAEKGRAWSLLRNRLCALTSPDGGFGFTCGVEWLATEKINVHNRAGLNWDSADNIIPELAQLNQLLAEHPCFFDGAKLSRLSAPDSPIYALLRESAEGKDSVLILANTDVEKSHLLTFAPADLKFEISDFQFDLLGQPLSQFDREKDEIIFTLAPGACHCLAPTQKPVGLSGENYRRARAQAAFAIQALSKIISTETIDGLDWRWLAEQVESSPQNFLAAAGEFAARESKTSLADLLREMEAGGIFPRVVAWTLIDTRRVTLVPPNHWLLIEDSSPFRAELKVEDAIPIHLQSIPSGEN
;
A
#
# COMPACT_ATOMS: atom_id res chain seq x y z
N MET A 1 15.11 -12.87 -24.57
CA MET A 1 14.03 -11.92 -24.27
C MET A 1 14.46 -11.03 -23.12
N THR A 2 14.12 -9.75 -23.12
CA THR A 2 14.29 -8.79 -22.03
C THR A 2 12.93 -8.15 -21.76
N PRO A 3 12.37 -8.13 -20.54
CA PRO A 3 12.90 -8.80 -19.35
C PRO A 3 13.08 -10.31 -19.56
N ALA A 4 13.92 -10.97 -18.72
CA ALA A 4 14.18 -12.39 -18.85
C ALA A 4 12.91 -13.21 -18.54
N THR A 5 12.75 -14.37 -19.17
CA THR A 5 11.64 -15.30 -18.86
C THR A 5 11.67 -15.67 -17.38
N GLY A 6 10.49 -15.65 -16.72
CA GLY A 6 10.36 -15.90 -15.30
C GLY A 6 10.73 -14.71 -14.40
N GLU A 7 11.20 -13.61 -14.96
CA GLU A 7 11.46 -12.38 -14.19
C GLU A 7 10.15 -11.80 -13.65
N ARG A 8 10.23 -11.18 -12.48
CA ARG A 8 9.11 -10.51 -11.80
C ARG A 8 9.45 -9.05 -11.63
N LEU A 9 8.50 -8.18 -11.94
CA LEU A 9 8.71 -6.73 -11.98
C LEU A 9 7.60 -6.00 -11.25
N LEU A 10 7.95 -5.15 -10.31
CA LEU A 10 7.05 -4.15 -9.76
C LEU A 10 7.09 -2.89 -10.62
N ARG A 11 5.92 -2.40 -10.97
CA ARG A 11 5.70 -1.15 -11.70
C ARG A 11 4.48 -0.43 -11.11
N PHE A 12 4.28 0.79 -11.57
CA PHE A 12 3.15 1.61 -11.12
C PHE A 12 2.38 2.16 -12.32
N THR A 13 1.11 2.49 -12.12
CA THR A 13 0.36 3.19 -13.16
C THR A 13 1.06 4.49 -13.55
N GLY A 14 1.10 4.78 -14.85
CA GLY A 14 1.88 5.88 -15.40
C GLY A 14 3.32 5.53 -15.78
N ASP A 15 3.77 4.29 -15.52
CA ASP A 15 5.04 3.79 -16.05
C ASP A 15 4.89 3.23 -17.47
N LYS A 16 6.04 2.91 -18.07
CA LYS A 16 6.14 2.17 -19.31
C LYS A 16 6.97 0.90 -19.08
N ILE A 17 6.69 -0.13 -19.86
CA ILE A 17 7.49 -1.35 -19.88
C ILE A 17 7.89 -1.68 -21.30
N ARG A 18 9.18 -1.98 -21.49
CA ARG A 18 9.74 -2.38 -22.78
C ARG A 18 10.04 -3.87 -22.79
N PHE A 19 9.64 -4.53 -23.86
CA PHE A 19 10.00 -5.93 -24.14
C PHE A 19 10.87 -5.99 -25.39
N GLU A 20 11.91 -6.80 -25.33
CA GLU A 20 12.84 -7.02 -26.45
C GLU A 20 13.06 -8.53 -26.64
N ILE A 21 13.14 -8.95 -27.89
CA ILE A 21 13.60 -10.30 -28.26
C ILE A 21 14.69 -10.18 -29.32
N LYS A 22 15.86 -10.71 -29.01
CA LYS A 22 16.99 -10.71 -29.96
C LYS A 22 16.80 -11.81 -31.00
N ASN A 23 17.24 -11.52 -32.21
CA ASN A 23 17.33 -12.52 -33.25
C ASN A 23 18.41 -13.52 -32.84
N GLY A 24 18.02 -14.74 -32.46
CA GLY A 24 18.98 -15.84 -32.36
C GLY A 24 19.61 -16.12 -33.75
N ASN A 25 20.68 -16.89 -33.80
CA ASN A 25 21.46 -17.23 -35.00
C ASN A 25 20.64 -18.02 -36.06
N THR A 26 19.43 -17.58 -36.38
CA THR A 26 18.57 -18.17 -37.40
C THR A 26 18.78 -17.44 -38.71
N GLU A 27 19.25 -18.14 -39.72
CA GLU A 27 19.39 -17.67 -41.12
C GLU A 27 18.04 -17.27 -41.75
N ASN A 28 16.96 -17.35 -41.01
CA ASN A 28 15.61 -17.12 -41.49
C ASN A 28 15.28 -15.61 -41.50
N LYS A 29 15.25 -15.00 -42.71
CA LYS A 29 15.10 -13.57 -42.95
C LYS A 29 13.66 -13.02 -42.73
N ASN A 30 12.64 -13.88 -42.62
CA ASN A 30 11.22 -13.49 -42.62
C ASN A 30 10.50 -13.80 -41.31
N LEU A 31 11.21 -13.69 -40.18
CA LEU A 31 10.61 -13.84 -38.86
C LEU A 31 9.80 -12.57 -38.48
N ARG A 32 8.69 -12.78 -37.83
CA ARG A 32 7.91 -11.73 -37.10
C ARG A 32 7.93 -12.04 -35.63
N ALA A 33 7.90 -11.01 -34.79
CA ALA A 33 7.82 -11.18 -33.35
C ALA A 33 6.50 -10.65 -32.82
N PHE A 34 6.00 -11.32 -31.79
CA PHE A 34 4.78 -10.93 -31.09
C PHE A 34 5.03 -11.00 -29.58
N LEU A 35 4.39 -10.09 -28.85
CA LEU A 35 4.28 -10.17 -27.41
C LEU A 35 2.89 -10.70 -27.05
N ARG A 36 2.82 -11.87 -26.44
CA ARG A 36 1.59 -12.39 -25.84
C ARG A 36 1.48 -11.86 -24.42
N THR A 37 0.39 -11.16 -24.11
CA THR A 37 0.21 -10.51 -22.80
C THR A 37 -1.26 -10.23 -22.51
N ASN A 38 -1.58 -10.06 -21.21
CA ASN A 38 -2.85 -9.52 -20.73
C ASN A 38 -2.73 -8.08 -20.18
N LEU A 39 -1.59 -7.40 -20.38
CA LEU A 39 -1.43 -5.98 -20.09
C LEU A 39 -2.46 -5.14 -20.85
N GLY A 40 -3.06 -4.13 -20.19
CA GLY A 40 -4.10 -3.27 -20.76
C GLY A 40 -5.44 -4.00 -20.96
N ARG A 41 -5.68 -5.07 -20.23
CA ARG A 41 -6.90 -5.89 -20.21
C ARG A 41 -7.27 -6.29 -18.78
N ALA A 42 -7.10 -5.38 -17.82
CA ALA A 42 -7.34 -5.67 -16.41
C ALA A 42 -8.81 -6.02 -16.11
N ALA A 43 -9.76 -5.31 -16.72
CA ALA A 43 -11.17 -5.58 -16.54
C ALA A 43 -11.56 -6.97 -17.08
N GLU A 44 -11.12 -7.32 -18.28
CA GLU A 44 -11.36 -8.64 -18.87
C GLU A 44 -10.69 -9.74 -18.04
N HIS A 45 -9.46 -9.50 -17.55
CA HIS A 45 -8.74 -10.46 -16.72
C HIS A 45 -9.47 -10.71 -15.39
N ARG A 46 -9.90 -9.66 -14.70
CA ARG A 46 -10.71 -9.79 -13.48
C ARG A 46 -12.03 -10.50 -13.73
N ASN A 47 -12.70 -10.19 -14.82
CA ASN A 47 -13.96 -10.87 -15.19
C ASN A 47 -13.73 -12.36 -15.52
N GLU A 48 -12.59 -12.73 -16.11
CA GLU A 48 -12.21 -14.14 -16.31
C GLU A 48 -12.01 -14.86 -14.98
N ILE A 49 -11.30 -14.24 -14.00
CA ILE A 49 -11.13 -14.78 -12.65
C ILE A 49 -12.49 -15.00 -11.98
N ILE A 50 -13.34 -13.98 -11.98
CA ILE A 50 -14.68 -14.05 -11.36
C ILE A 50 -15.52 -15.16 -12.02
N SER A 51 -15.55 -15.22 -13.33
CA SER A 51 -16.33 -16.21 -14.07
C SER A 51 -15.82 -17.63 -13.89
N ALA A 52 -14.50 -17.80 -13.84
CA ALA A 52 -13.88 -19.11 -13.61
C ALA A 52 -14.27 -19.71 -12.26
N HIS A 53 -14.27 -18.89 -11.21
CA HIS A 53 -14.62 -19.34 -9.86
C HIS A 53 -16.14 -19.42 -9.64
N ALA A 54 -16.92 -18.40 -10.04
CA ALA A 54 -18.37 -18.36 -9.82
C ALA A 54 -19.15 -19.31 -10.74
N GLY A 55 -18.72 -19.46 -11.99
CA GLY A 55 -19.40 -20.27 -12.99
C GLY A 55 -18.79 -21.66 -13.21
N HIS A 56 -17.70 -21.99 -12.53
CA HIS A 56 -16.90 -23.20 -12.81
C HIS A 56 -16.54 -23.36 -14.29
N VAL A 57 -16.44 -22.25 -15.01
CA VAL A 57 -16.11 -22.20 -16.43
C VAL A 57 -14.61 -21.94 -16.55
N ALA A 58 -13.92 -22.75 -17.36
CA ALA A 58 -12.50 -22.50 -17.66
C ALA A 58 -12.33 -21.09 -18.25
N ALA A 59 -11.29 -20.38 -17.80
CA ALA A 59 -10.96 -19.06 -18.34
C ALA A 59 -10.85 -19.12 -19.87
N ALA A 60 -11.59 -18.26 -20.56
CA ALA A 60 -11.65 -18.26 -22.01
C ALA A 60 -10.38 -17.68 -22.67
N GLY A 61 -9.52 -17.03 -21.89
CA GLY A 61 -8.32 -16.37 -22.37
C GLY A 61 -8.60 -15.08 -23.17
N ILE A 62 -9.76 -14.47 -22.96
CA ILE A 62 -10.19 -13.22 -23.64
C ILE A 62 -9.29 -12.04 -23.28
N SER A 63 -8.73 -12.05 -22.06
CA SER A 63 -7.78 -11.02 -21.63
C SER A 63 -6.44 -11.09 -22.36
N TRP A 64 -6.08 -12.23 -22.94
CA TRP A 64 -4.82 -12.41 -23.64
C TRP A 64 -4.88 -11.94 -25.08
N ARG A 65 -3.80 -11.28 -25.52
CA ARG A 65 -3.64 -10.79 -26.89
C ARG A 65 -2.20 -10.92 -27.38
N ASP A 66 -2.03 -11.02 -28.67
CA ASP A 66 -0.73 -11.06 -29.34
C ASP A 66 -0.49 -9.70 -30.02
N LEU A 67 0.46 -8.94 -29.49
CA LEU A 67 0.82 -7.62 -29.99
C LEU A 67 2.03 -7.73 -30.93
N PRO A 68 1.98 -7.19 -32.16
CA PRO A 68 3.11 -7.21 -33.08
C PRO A 68 4.25 -6.33 -32.54
N MET A 69 5.46 -6.85 -32.53
CA MET A 69 6.65 -6.14 -32.13
C MET A 69 7.33 -5.46 -33.31
N GLN A 70 7.88 -4.28 -33.10
CA GLN A 70 8.61 -3.50 -34.10
C GLN A 70 10.01 -4.12 -34.31
N LYS A 71 10.43 -4.24 -35.56
CA LYS A 71 11.76 -4.74 -35.91
C LYS A 71 12.82 -3.66 -35.68
N THR A 72 13.92 -4.05 -35.04
CA THR A 72 15.12 -3.22 -34.82
C THR A 72 16.33 -3.83 -35.51
N GLU A 73 17.48 -3.19 -35.40
CA GLU A 73 18.74 -3.71 -35.96
C GLU A 73 19.16 -5.03 -35.32
N VAL A 74 18.85 -5.24 -34.02
CA VAL A 74 19.30 -6.40 -33.23
C VAL A 74 18.20 -7.41 -32.89
N GLY A 75 16.96 -7.14 -33.31
CA GLY A 75 15.82 -7.99 -32.97
C GLY A 75 14.47 -7.30 -33.14
N TRP A 76 13.62 -7.45 -32.14
CA TRP A 76 12.30 -6.79 -32.09
C TRP A 76 12.04 -6.22 -30.70
N GLN A 77 11.30 -5.14 -30.65
CA GLN A 77 10.89 -4.48 -29.41
C GLN A 77 9.42 -4.05 -29.46
N ILE A 78 8.83 -3.88 -28.27
CA ILE A 78 7.58 -3.18 -28.04
C ILE A 78 7.66 -2.48 -26.69
N GLU A 79 7.13 -1.27 -26.61
CA GLU A 79 6.98 -0.51 -25.36
C GLU A 79 5.49 -0.28 -25.09
N LEU A 80 5.04 -0.56 -23.87
CA LEU A 80 3.65 -0.45 -23.48
C LEU A 80 3.53 0.47 -22.26
N PRO A 81 2.60 1.43 -22.25
CA PRO A 81 2.24 2.19 -21.06
C PRO A 81 1.41 1.32 -20.11
N LEU A 82 1.56 1.57 -18.81
CA LEU A 82 0.86 0.88 -17.73
C LEU A 82 -0.24 1.78 -17.17
N ALA A 83 -1.46 1.57 -17.63
CA ALA A 83 -2.63 2.37 -17.24
C ALA A 83 -3.47 1.73 -16.11
N GLU A 84 -3.31 0.43 -15.87
CA GLU A 84 -4.22 -0.35 -15.04
C GLU A 84 -3.48 -1.10 -13.94
N VAL A 85 -4.09 -1.12 -12.75
CA VAL A 85 -3.61 -1.89 -11.59
C VAL A 85 -3.94 -3.37 -11.76
N GLY A 86 -3.01 -4.25 -11.36
CA GLY A 86 -3.19 -5.69 -11.35
C GLY A 86 -1.90 -6.47 -11.49
N TYR A 87 -2.02 -7.79 -11.49
CA TYR A 87 -0.93 -8.70 -11.81
C TYR A 87 -1.10 -9.23 -13.23
N PHE A 88 -0.12 -9.00 -14.06
CA PHE A 88 -0.14 -9.34 -15.48
C PHE A 88 1.01 -10.25 -15.86
N LYS A 89 0.87 -10.92 -17.02
CA LYS A 89 1.89 -11.80 -17.57
C LYS A 89 2.20 -11.43 -19.01
N ALA A 90 3.45 -11.64 -19.41
CA ALA A 90 3.89 -11.37 -20.78
C ALA A 90 5.00 -12.33 -21.21
N LYS A 91 4.97 -12.74 -22.47
CA LYS A 91 6.05 -13.50 -23.10
C LYS A 91 6.12 -13.22 -24.60
N ALA A 92 7.30 -12.88 -25.10
CA ALA A 92 7.48 -12.69 -26.53
C ALA A 92 7.79 -14.03 -27.23
N TYR A 93 7.35 -14.14 -28.48
CA TYR A 93 7.67 -15.28 -29.34
C TYR A 93 7.95 -14.83 -30.77
N LEU A 94 8.66 -15.69 -31.51
CA LEU A 94 8.91 -15.50 -32.92
C LEU A 94 7.96 -16.38 -33.74
N LEU A 95 7.44 -15.84 -34.85
CA LEU A 95 6.60 -16.55 -35.80
C LEU A 95 7.34 -16.66 -37.13
N ASP A 96 7.51 -17.88 -37.60
CA ASP A 96 8.14 -18.15 -38.90
C ASP A 96 7.15 -18.12 -40.08
N GLU A 97 7.64 -18.31 -41.29
CA GLU A 97 6.86 -18.37 -42.55
C GLU A 97 5.84 -19.51 -42.57
N LYS A 98 6.11 -20.59 -41.86
CA LYS A 98 5.21 -21.74 -41.74
C LYS A 98 4.17 -21.56 -40.64
N LYS A 99 4.14 -20.37 -39.98
CA LYS A 99 3.28 -20.05 -38.86
C LYS A 99 3.57 -20.85 -37.58
N TRP A 100 4.79 -21.40 -37.43
CA TRP A 100 5.23 -22.00 -36.18
C TRP A 100 5.65 -20.90 -35.20
N GLN A 101 5.25 -21.06 -33.95
CA GLN A 101 5.62 -20.19 -32.85
C GLN A 101 6.85 -20.72 -32.13
N HIS A 102 7.89 -19.92 -32.04
CA HIS A 102 9.13 -20.23 -31.33
C HIS A 102 9.20 -19.45 -30.04
N TRP A 103 8.95 -20.12 -28.93
CA TRP A 103 8.93 -19.55 -27.61
C TRP A 103 10.30 -19.68 -26.94
N PRO A 104 10.78 -18.64 -26.21
CA PRO A 104 11.94 -18.81 -25.33
C PRO A 104 11.57 -19.72 -24.14
N ASP A 105 12.56 -20.48 -23.66
CA ASP A 105 12.40 -21.36 -22.50
C ASP A 105 12.08 -20.53 -21.23
N GLY A 106 11.45 -21.16 -20.24
CA GLY A 106 11.11 -20.57 -18.95
C GLY A 106 9.66 -20.08 -18.85
N ALA A 107 9.29 -19.57 -17.68
CA ALA A 107 7.96 -19.04 -17.39
C ALA A 107 7.73 -17.66 -18.02
N ASP A 108 6.48 -17.19 -18.00
CA ASP A 108 6.14 -15.84 -18.40
C ASP A 108 6.78 -14.81 -17.45
N VAL A 109 7.03 -13.60 -17.95
CA VAL A 109 7.39 -12.45 -17.11
C VAL A 109 6.16 -12.05 -16.32
N GLY A 110 6.28 -11.95 -14.99
CA GLY A 110 5.23 -11.46 -14.10
C GLY A 110 5.38 -9.95 -13.89
N ILE A 111 4.29 -9.20 -14.00
CA ILE A 111 4.29 -7.74 -13.85
C ILE A 111 3.22 -7.35 -12.85
N SER A 112 3.64 -6.93 -11.66
CA SER A 112 2.76 -6.31 -10.64
C SER A 112 2.68 -4.82 -10.95
N VAL A 113 1.50 -4.30 -11.28
CA VAL A 113 1.26 -2.87 -11.49
C VAL A 113 0.44 -2.35 -10.32
N HIS A 114 1.02 -1.46 -9.55
CA HIS A 114 0.41 -0.86 -8.36
C HIS A 114 -0.14 0.55 -8.66
N PRO A 115 -1.03 1.06 -7.80
CA PRO A 115 -1.52 2.44 -7.92
C PRO A 115 -0.37 3.44 -7.85
N ASN A 116 -0.47 4.53 -8.61
CA ASN A 116 0.56 5.56 -8.64
C ASN A 116 0.89 6.15 -7.27
N PHE A 117 -0.08 6.30 -6.38
CA PHE A 117 0.16 6.88 -5.05
C PHE A 117 1.09 6.01 -4.17
N ALA A 118 1.18 4.71 -4.46
CA ALA A 118 2.00 3.76 -3.71
C ALA A 118 3.51 3.86 -4.00
N ARG A 119 3.94 4.80 -4.85
CA ARG A 119 5.34 5.01 -5.22
C ARG A 119 6.22 5.52 -4.10
N THR A 120 5.66 6.21 -3.11
CA THR A 120 6.45 6.88 -2.08
C THR A 120 5.60 7.31 -0.89
N ALA A 121 6.28 7.58 0.22
CA ALA A 121 5.68 8.14 1.42
C ALA A 121 4.52 7.29 1.97
N ASN A 122 4.65 5.97 1.91
CA ASN A 122 3.65 5.03 2.40
C ASN A 122 3.74 4.90 3.93
N THR A 123 3.62 6.04 4.64
CA THR A 123 3.77 6.16 6.08
C THR A 123 2.43 5.89 6.78
N ILE A 124 2.41 4.89 7.66
CA ILE A 124 1.19 4.33 8.26
C ILE A 124 1.15 4.57 9.76
N TYR A 125 0.06 5.16 10.23
CA TYR A 125 -0.28 5.23 11.65
C TYR A 125 -1.35 4.18 11.96
N CYS A 126 -1.00 3.14 12.73
CA CYS A 126 -1.95 2.11 13.15
C CYS A 126 -2.69 2.57 14.41
N ALA A 127 -3.97 2.83 14.28
CA ALA A 127 -4.83 3.34 15.33
C ALA A 127 -5.81 2.27 15.85
N PHE A 128 -5.81 2.06 17.14
CA PHE A 128 -6.90 1.34 17.78
C PHE A 128 -7.91 2.35 18.32
N THR A 129 -9.00 2.57 17.61
CA THR A 129 -9.98 3.63 17.87
C THR A 129 -10.44 3.67 19.32
N ARG A 130 -10.65 2.51 19.93
CA ARG A 130 -11.04 2.34 21.34
C ARG A 130 -10.11 3.06 22.33
N LEU A 131 -8.83 3.22 22.01
CA LEU A 131 -7.85 3.82 22.93
C LEU A 131 -7.84 5.35 22.90
N PHE A 132 -8.61 5.99 22.03
CA PHE A 132 -8.69 7.45 21.94
C PHE A 132 -9.78 8.02 22.87
N GLY A 133 -9.93 9.34 22.88
CA GLY A 133 -10.92 10.04 23.68
C GLY A 133 -10.43 10.36 25.11
N ALA A 134 -11.38 10.53 26.01
CA ALA A 134 -11.10 10.90 27.40
C ALA A 134 -10.33 9.82 28.19
N THR A 135 -10.39 8.57 27.72
CA THR A 135 -9.77 7.41 28.38
C THR A 135 -8.38 7.06 27.82
N LYS A 136 -7.83 7.87 26.91
CA LYS A 136 -6.59 7.56 26.17
C LYS A 136 -5.34 7.31 27.03
N ASN A 137 -5.33 7.77 28.25
CA ASN A 137 -4.23 7.56 29.22
C ASN A 137 -4.60 6.59 30.35
N LEU A 138 -5.78 5.97 30.30
CA LEU A 138 -6.16 5.01 31.32
C LEU A 138 -5.52 3.64 31.03
N ALA A 139 -4.67 3.20 31.95
CA ALA A 139 -4.11 1.85 31.94
C ALA A 139 -5.20 0.78 32.10
N SER A 140 -4.89 -0.43 31.64
CA SER A 140 -5.81 -1.58 31.75
C SER A 140 -6.18 -1.92 33.20
N THR A 141 -5.34 -1.55 34.15
CA THR A 141 -5.49 -1.81 35.61
C THR A 141 -6.02 -0.62 36.39
N ALA A 142 -6.34 0.51 35.72
CA ALA A 142 -6.48 1.82 36.38
C ALA A 142 -7.73 2.00 37.25
N ASP A 143 -8.71 1.08 37.23
CA ASP A 143 -9.91 1.27 38.01
C ASP A 143 -10.47 -0.06 38.56
N GLU A 144 -9.80 -0.59 39.59
CA GLU A 144 -10.23 -1.81 40.27
C GLU A 144 -11.64 -1.69 40.88
N LYS A 145 -12.03 -0.48 41.27
CA LYS A 145 -13.35 -0.24 41.87
C LYS A 145 -14.43 -0.32 40.77
N LEU A 146 -14.23 0.37 39.66
CA LEU A 146 -15.14 0.31 38.51
C LEU A 146 -15.23 -1.15 37.98
N GLU A 147 -14.11 -1.84 37.90
CA GLU A 147 -14.10 -3.22 37.43
C GLU A 147 -14.84 -4.17 38.39
N ALA A 148 -14.77 -3.95 39.71
CA ALA A 148 -15.55 -4.69 40.69
C ALA A 148 -17.05 -4.43 40.57
N GLU A 149 -17.44 -3.18 40.31
CA GLU A 149 -18.83 -2.80 40.05
C GLU A 149 -19.36 -3.45 38.76
N LEU A 150 -18.58 -3.40 37.69
CA LEU A 150 -18.91 -4.03 36.40
C LEU A 150 -19.05 -5.54 36.54
N LYS A 151 -18.15 -6.23 37.25
CA LYS A 151 -18.27 -7.66 37.57
C LYS A 151 -19.53 -7.99 38.36
N SER A 152 -19.91 -7.12 39.30
CA SER A 152 -21.17 -7.28 40.04
C SER A 152 -22.41 -7.15 39.14
N LEU A 153 -22.36 -6.31 38.13
CA LEU A 153 -23.42 -6.17 37.13
C LEU A 153 -23.45 -7.37 36.16
N ASP A 154 -22.30 -7.83 35.70
CA ASP A 154 -22.15 -9.02 34.87
C ASP A 154 -22.79 -10.26 35.59
N ALA A 155 -22.51 -10.42 36.90
CA ALA A 155 -23.07 -11.50 37.70
C ALA A 155 -24.63 -11.44 37.81
N LYS A 156 -25.21 -10.27 37.54
CA LYS A 156 -26.68 -10.06 37.48
C LYS A 156 -27.24 -10.11 36.06
N ASN A 157 -26.45 -10.60 35.09
CA ASN A 157 -26.74 -10.67 33.66
C ASN A 157 -26.91 -9.27 32.99
N TYR A 158 -26.29 -8.23 33.53
CA TYR A 158 -26.16 -6.95 32.85
C TYR A 158 -24.79 -6.86 32.19
N THR A 159 -24.76 -6.74 30.87
CA THR A 159 -23.52 -6.49 30.14
C THR A 159 -23.31 -4.98 30.07
N VAL A 160 -22.25 -4.49 30.70
CA VAL A 160 -21.87 -3.07 30.66
C VAL A 160 -20.52 -2.96 29.98
N ILE A 161 -20.49 -2.24 28.86
CA ILE A 161 -19.27 -1.84 28.17
C ILE A 161 -18.97 -0.40 28.58
N PRO A 162 -17.85 -0.13 29.27
CA PRO A 162 -17.54 1.21 29.71
C PRO A 162 -17.22 2.12 28.51
N PRO A 163 -17.32 3.45 28.66
CA PRO A 163 -16.95 4.39 27.62
C PRO A 163 -15.53 4.14 27.10
N SER A 164 -15.36 4.25 25.79
CA SER A 164 -14.08 4.12 25.09
C SER A 164 -13.96 5.22 24.04
N GLY A 165 -12.81 5.29 23.33
CA GLY A 165 -12.63 6.19 22.21
C GLY A 165 -13.59 5.90 21.06
N THR A 166 -14.04 6.95 20.39
CA THR A 166 -14.97 6.93 19.27
C THR A 166 -14.31 7.36 17.96
N PHE A 167 -14.98 7.17 16.83
CA PHE A 167 -14.53 7.71 15.55
C PHE A 167 -14.32 9.22 15.59
N ARG A 168 -15.21 9.96 16.25
CA ARG A 168 -15.08 11.41 16.41
C ARG A 168 -13.91 11.81 17.32
N ASP A 169 -13.60 11.00 18.34
CA ASP A 169 -12.41 11.25 19.15
C ASP A 169 -11.12 11.03 18.35
N LEU A 170 -11.06 10.01 17.51
CA LEU A 170 -9.95 9.79 16.61
C LEU A 170 -9.87 10.90 15.53
N ALA A 171 -11.00 11.32 14.97
CA ALA A 171 -11.06 12.41 13.99
C ALA A 171 -10.44 13.72 14.54
N LYS A 172 -10.64 14.04 15.82
CA LYS A 172 -9.99 15.17 16.50
C LYS A 172 -8.46 15.07 16.52
N GLN A 173 -7.90 13.88 16.38
CA GLN A 173 -6.45 13.64 16.39
C GLN A 173 -5.83 13.60 14.98
N LEU A 174 -6.60 13.67 13.92
CA LEU A 174 -6.08 13.66 12.55
C LEU A 174 -5.04 14.78 12.28
N PRO A 175 -5.19 16.01 12.79
CA PRO A 175 -4.14 17.01 12.63
C PRO A 175 -2.81 16.58 13.27
N HIS A 176 -2.82 15.90 14.41
CA HIS A 176 -1.62 15.33 15.02
C HIS A 176 -1.03 14.22 14.14
N ILE A 177 -1.85 13.27 13.69
CA ILE A 177 -1.41 12.11 12.92
C ILE A 177 -0.91 12.52 11.53
N VAL A 178 -1.69 13.33 10.81
CA VAL A 178 -1.42 13.63 9.40
C VAL A 178 -0.51 14.83 9.22
N GLN A 179 -0.76 15.93 9.95
CA GLN A 179 -0.01 17.17 9.73
C GLN A 179 1.24 17.24 10.59
N LYS A 180 1.17 16.84 11.88
CA LYS A 180 2.33 16.93 12.78
C LYS A 180 3.28 15.75 12.64
N LEU A 181 2.78 14.51 12.63
CA LEU A 181 3.60 13.30 12.43
C LEU A 181 3.93 13.04 10.95
N GLY A 182 3.16 13.56 10.01
CA GLY A 182 3.35 13.35 8.58
C GLY A 182 2.93 11.96 8.08
N CYS A 183 2.05 11.25 8.83
CA CYS A 183 1.52 9.97 8.38
C CYS A 183 0.48 10.17 7.27
N ARG A 184 0.57 9.39 6.20
CA ARG A 184 -0.31 9.52 5.03
C ARG A 184 -1.39 8.45 4.96
N ILE A 185 -1.30 7.43 5.80
CA ILE A 185 -2.27 6.35 5.89
C ILE A 185 -2.67 6.18 7.35
N LEU A 186 -3.96 6.26 7.61
CA LEU A 186 -4.58 5.91 8.88
C LEU A 186 -5.07 4.45 8.76
N HIS A 187 -4.41 3.53 9.44
CA HIS A 187 -4.82 2.13 9.52
C HIS A 187 -5.60 1.92 10.81
N LEU A 188 -6.86 1.54 10.71
CA LEU A 188 -7.74 1.25 11.84
C LEU A 188 -7.72 -0.25 12.14
N LEU A 189 -7.48 -0.64 13.40
CA LEU A 189 -7.80 -2.00 13.86
C LEU A 189 -9.29 -2.28 13.67
N PRO A 190 -9.73 -3.57 13.67
CA PRO A 190 -11.09 -3.90 13.26
C PRO A 190 -12.16 -3.06 13.96
N ILE A 191 -13.14 -2.61 13.17
CA ILE A 191 -14.17 -1.67 13.58
C ILE A 191 -15.56 -2.32 13.69
N HIS A 192 -15.63 -3.63 13.47
CA HIS A 192 -16.87 -4.38 13.43
C HIS A 192 -17.41 -4.69 14.83
N PRO A 193 -18.73 -4.95 14.98
CA PRO A 193 -19.30 -5.34 16.26
C PRO A 193 -18.64 -6.59 16.81
N THR A 194 -18.43 -6.62 18.11
CA THR A 194 -17.80 -7.72 18.85
C THR A 194 -18.80 -8.42 19.78
N PRO A 195 -18.56 -9.68 20.19
CA PRO A 195 -19.41 -10.38 21.14
C PRO A 195 -19.54 -9.61 22.46
N THR A 196 -20.76 -9.46 22.95
CA THR A 196 -21.05 -8.70 24.19
C THR A 196 -21.30 -9.61 25.40
N THR A 197 -21.69 -10.85 25.17
CA THR A 197 -22.03 -11.82 26.23
C THR A 197 -21.28 -13.13 26.05
N TYR A 198 -21.73 -13.96 25.12
CA TYR A 198 -21.14 -15.27 24.87
C TYR A 198 -19.78 -15.12 24.15
N ALA A 199 -18.78 -15.86 24.63
CA ALA A 199 -17.40 -15.84 24.10
C ALA A 199 -16.77 -14.44 24.04
N ARG A 200 -17.19 -13.52 24.90
CA ARG A 200 -16.54 -12.23 25.08
C ARG A 200 -15.30 -12.38 25.97
N PHE A 201 -14.13 -12.18 25.40
CA PHE A 201 -12.89 -12.09 26.19
C PHE A 201 -12.63 -10.64 26.60
N GLY A 202 -12.24 -10.45 27.87
CA GLY A 202 -12.04 -9.12 28.44
C GLY A 202 -13.33 -8.30 28.57
N ARG A 203 -13.18 -6.99 28.78
CA ARG A 203 -14.31 -6.08 29.01
C ARG A 203 -15.05 -5.71 27.74
N PHE A 204 -14.33 -5.58 26.63
CA PHE A 204 -14.85 -5.06 25.37
C PHE A 204 -15.07 -6.13 24.29
N GLY A 205 -14.58 -7.36 24.49
CA GLY A 205 -14.46 -8.37 23.44
C GLY A 205 -13.27 -8.10 22.50
N SER A 206 -12.90 -9.12 21.73
CA SER A 206 -11.87 -8.99 20.71
C SER A 206 -12.40 -8.27 19.48
N PRO A 207 -11.75 -7.22 18.96
CA PRO A 207 -12.14 -6.62 17.68
C PRO A 207 -11.96 -7.60 16.51
N TYR A 208 -11.14 -8.63 16.68
CA TYR A 208 -10.96 -9.71 15.70
C TYR A 208 -12.08 -10.76 15.72
N ALA A 209 -12.99 -10.71 16.70
CA ALA A 209 -14.18 -11.55 16.79
C ALA A 209 -15.40 -10.85 16.13
N ALA A 210 -15.29 -10.50 14.85
CA ALA A 210 -16.32 -9.76 14.14
C ALA A 210 -17.66 -10.52 14.10
N LEU A 211 -18.75 -9.86 14.47
CA LEU A 211 -20.13 -10.40 14.37
C LEU A 211 -20.77 -10.08 13.03
N ASP A 212 -20.48 -8.93 12.43
CA ASP A 212 -21.01 -8.51 11.14
C ASP A 212 -19.95 -7.67 10.41
N LEU A 213 -19.53 -8.13 9.23
CA LEU A 213 -18.52 -7.46 8.42
C LEU A 213 -18.98 -6.15 7.77
N THR A 214 -20.26 -5.81 7.85
CA THR A 214 -20.84 -4.63 7.20
C THR A 214 -21.24 -3.53 8.19
N ALA A 215 -21.25 -3.84 9.48
CA ALA A 215 -21.64 -2.95 10.56
C ALA A 215 -20.41 -2.42 11.33
N VAL A 216 -20.61 -1.31 12.04
CA VAL A 216 -19.63 -0.75 12.98
C VAL A 216 -19.96 -1.13 14.42
N ASP A 217 -18.93 -1.29 15.25
CA ASP A 217 -19.09 -1.51 16.69
C ASP A 217 -19.74 -0.30 17.34
N PRO A 218 -20.93 -0.46 17.99
CA PRO A 218 -21.58 0.64 18.70
C PRO A 218 -20.71 1.32 19.77
N ALA A 219 -19.73 0.60 20.33
CA ALA A 219 -18.80 1.14 21.31
C ALA A 219 -17.82 2.19 20.71
N LEU A 220 -17.67 2.23 19.37
CA LEU A 220 -16.85 3.22 18.67
C LEU A 220 -17.63 4.45 18.20
N VAL A 221 -18.91 4.54 18.57
CA VAL A 221 -19.84 5.57 18.09
C VAL A 221 -20.19 6.55 19.23
N GLU A 222 -20.06 7.84 19.00
CA GLU A 222 -20.55 8.88 19.89
C GLU A 222 -22.07 8.98 19.77
N PHE A 223 -22.80 9.04 20.88
CA PHE A 223 -24.25 9.19 20.83
C PHE A 223 -24.65 10.56 20.24
N ASP A 224 -25.21 10.53 19.05
CA ASP A 224 -25.81 11.69 18.37
C ASP A 224 -27.10 11.23 17.66
N LYS A 225 -28.22 11.87 17.97
CA LYS A 225 -29.52 11.52 17.38
C LYS A 225 -29.60 11.76 15.87
N ARG A 226 -28.67 12.50 15.29
CA ARG A 226 -28.65 12.92 13.89
C ARG A 226 -27.78 12.03 13.01
N THR A 227 -26.93 11.18 13.60
CA THR A 227 -25.97 10.37 12.88
C THR A 227 -25.99 8.92 13.33
N THR A 228 -25.78 8.03 12.39
CA THR A 228 -25.53 6.60 12.64
C THR A 228 -24.04 6.35 12.87
N GLY A 229 -23.67 5.15 13.28
CA GLY A 229 -22.27 4.75 13.37
C GLY A 229 -21.57 4.77 12.00
N ILE A 230 -22.28 4.44 10.95
CA ILE A 230 -21.79 4.50 9.57
C ILE A 230 -21.50 5.95 9.16
N ASP A 231 -22.41 6.87 9.47
CA ASP A 231 -22.19 8.30 9.19
C ASP A 231 -20.93 8.81 9.90
N GLN A 232 -20.69 8.42 11.16
CA GLN A 232 -19.50 8.84 11.90
C GLN A 232 -18.21 8.21 11.35
N PHE A 233 -18.28 6.99 10.84
CA PHE A 233 -17.16 6.43 10.09
C PHE A 233 -16.89 7.22 8.80
N CYS A 234 -17.93 7.56 8.04
CA CYS A 234 -17.80 8.40 6.84
C CYS A 234 -17.29 9.81 7.17
N GLU A 235 -17.68 10.40 8.31
CA GLU A 235 -17.12 11.67 8.82
C GLU A 235 -15.60 11.54 9.04
N LEU A 236 -15.14 10.42 9.62
CA LEU A 236 -13.72 10.16 9.85
C LEU A 236 -12.95 10.01 8.53
N THR A 237 -13.46 9.19 7.59
CA THR A 237 -12.81 8.98 6.29
C THR A 237 -12.75 10.28 5.49
N TYR A 238 -13.84 11.05 5.47
CA TYR A 238 -13.87 12.37 4.83
C TYR A 238 -12.85 13.34 5.43
N ALA A 239 -12.76 13.39 6.77
CA ALA A 239 -11.79 14.24 7.45
C ALA A 239 -10.35 13.83 7.14
N ALA A 240 -10.04 12.54 7.10
CA ALA A 240 -8.73 12.04 6.72
C ALA A 240 -8.38 12.40 5.27
N HIS A 241 -9.29 12.18 4.32
CA HIS A 241 -9.11 12.54 2.91
C HIS A 241 -8.94 14.05 2.71
N SER A 242 -9.68 14.87 3.48
CA SER A 242 -9.53 16.33 3.42
C SER A 242 -8.16 16.82 3.84
N LEU A 243 -7.44 16.05 4.66
CA LEU A 243 -6.04 16.29 5.04
C LEU A 243 -5.03 15.61 4.09
N GLY A 244 -5.51 14.91 3.06
CA GLY A 244 -4.67 14.20 2.10
C GLY A 244 -4.19 12.82 2.57
N ALA A 245 -4.76 12.28 3.65
CA ALA A 245 -4.48 10.93 4.12
C ALA A 245 -5.47 9.91 3.56
N ARG A 246 -5.09 8.64 3.52
CA ARG A 246 -5.91 7.49 3.17
C ARG A 246 -6.35 6.74 4.42
N VAL A 247 -7.43 5.98 4.30
CA VAL A 247 -7.95 5.17 5.41
C VAL A 247 -7.92 3.70 5.04
N PHE A 248 -7.19 2.91 5.81
CA PHE A 248 -7.19 1.46 5.75
C PHE A 248 -7.95 0.91 6.95
N ILE A 249 -8.68 -0.17 6.76
CA ILE A 249 -9.30 -0.92 7.86
C ILE A 249 -8.73 -2.33 7.93
N ASP A 250 -8.64 -2.85 9.12
CA ASP A 250 -8.29 -4.23 9.36
C ASP A 250 -9.50 -5.11 9.07
N ILE A 251 -9.36 -6.11 8.21
CA ILE A 251 -10.43 -7.04 7.84
C ILE A 251 -10.08 -8.47 8.22
N VAL A 252 -11.00 -9.11 8.91
CA VAL A 252 -10.86 -10.49 9.39
C VAL A 252 -11.80 -11.38 8.61
N ILE A 253 -11.24 -12.23 7.74
CA ILE A 253 -12.02 -13.14 6.89
C ILE A 253 -11.63 -14.62 7.04
N ASN A 254 -10.67 -14.92 7.92
CA ASN A 254 -10.34 -16.30 8.29
C ASN A 254 -11.30 -16.88 9.32
N HIS A 255 -11.94 -16.03 10.13
CA HIS A 255 -12.82 -16.41 11.21
C HIS A 255 -13.80 -15.30 11.56
N THR A 256 -14.75 -15.57 12.43
CA THR A 256 -15.69 -14.61 13.00
C THR A 256 -15.77 -14.79 14.51
N GLY A 257 -16.46 -13.91 15.22
CA GLY A 257 -16.92 -14.15 16.59
C GLY A 257 -18.08 -15.16 16.61
N TRP A 258 -18.29 -15.78 17.77
CA TRP A 258 -19.44 -16.65 18.01
C TRP A 258 -20.75 -15.85 17.94
N GLY A 259 -21.78 -16.42 17.30
CA GLY A 259 -23.07 -15.74 17.08
C GLY A 259 -23.01 -14.69 15.98
N SER A 260 -22.01 -14.76 15.09
CA SER A 260 -21.94 -13.85 13.95
C SER A 260 -23.09 -14.06 12.96
N TYR A 261 -23.42 -12.99 12.21
CA TYR A 261 -24.41 -13.05 11.14
C TYR A 261 -24.16 -14.21 10.17
N LEU A 262 -22.91 -14.44 9.80
CA LEU A 262 -22.57 -15.56 8.91
C LEU A 262 -22.78 -16.91 9.59
N GLN A 263 -22.47 -17.06 10.88
CA GLN A 263 -22.67 -18.32 11.59
C GLN A 263 -24.15 -18.68 11.73
N GLU A 264 -24.99 -17.70 12.04
CA GLU A 264 -26.44 -17.91 12.22
C GLU A 264 -27.17 -18.18 10.89
N ASN A 265 -26.82 -17.45 9.82
CA ASN A 265 -27.50 -17.54 8.54
C ASN A 265 -26.88 -18.51 7.54
N HIS A 266 -25.58 -18.81 7.69
CA HIS A 266 -24.80 -19.65 6.79
C HIS A 266 -23.86 -20.59 7.54
N PRO A 267 -24.36 -21.46 8.45
CA PRO A 267 -23.52 -22.32 9.29
C PRO A 267 -22.66 -23.30 8.48
N GLY A 268 -22.98 -23.54 7.22
CA GLY A 268 -22.20 -24.36 6.29
C GLY A 268 -20.87 -23.72 5.86
N PHE A 269 -20.66 -22.42 6.10
CA PHE A 269 -19.41 -21.72 5.80
C PHE A 269 -18.34 -21.95 6.87
N PHE A 270 -18.62 -22.68 7.93
CA PHE A 270 -17.72 -22.84 9.04
C PHE A 270 -17.14 -24.26 9.13
N LEU A 271 -15.90 -24.36 9.56
CA LEU A 271 -15.28 -25.63 9.86
C LEU A 271 -15.90 -26.27 11.08
N LYS A 272 -16.02 -27.60 11.05
CA LYS A 272 -16.49 -28.40 12.17
C LYS A 272 -15.48 -29.49 12.52
N ASN A 273 -15.35 -29.72 13.80
CA ASN A 273 -14.60 -30.83 14.35
C ASN A 273 -15.29 -32.18 14.05
N PRO A 274 -14.61 -33.33 14.24
CA PRO A 274 -15.20 -34.64 14.01
C PRO A 274 -16.46 -34.92 14.84
N ASP A 275 -16.61 -34.27 15.99
CA ASP A 275 -17.81 -34.34 16.86
C ASP A 275 -18.99 -33.48 16.37
N GLY A 276 -18.81 -32.73 15.26
CA GLY A 276 -19.84 -31.88 14.68
C GLY A 276 -19.92 -30.48 15.28
N LEU A 277 -19.10 -30.14 16.28
CA LEU A 277 -19.00 -28.81 16.85
C LEU A 277 -18.21 -27.88 15.92
N PHE A 278 -18.49 -26.58 15.98
CA PHE A 278 -17.70 -25.60 15.25
C PHE A 278 -16.26 -25.56 15.74
N ALA A 279 -15.30 -25.44 14.81
CA ALA A 279 -13.88 -25.36 15.10
C ALA A 279 -13.48 -23.91 15.42
N SER A 280 -12.60 -23.74 16.40
CA SER A 280 -11.91 -22.48 16.66
C SER A 280 -10.57 -22.47 15.96
N PRO A 281 -10.16 -21.34 15.34
CA PRO A 281 -8.84 -21.20 14.71
C PRO A 281 -7.75 -21.10 15.78
N GLY A 282 -6.51 -21.30 15.36
CA GLY A 282 -5.36 -21.13 16.23
C GLY A 282 -4.06 -20.98 15.43
N ALA A 283 -3.02 -20.50 16.11
CA ALA A 283 -1.66 -20.45 15.58
C ALA A 283 -0.65 -20.61 16.74
N TRP A 284 0.57 -21.05 16.40
CA TRP A 284 1.68 -21.19 17.36
C TRP A 284 1.33 -21.98 18.64
N GLY A 285 0.47 -23.00 18.49
CA GLY A 285 0.04 -23.86 19.62
C GLY A 285 -1.04 -23.26 20.52
N THR A 286 -1.57 -22.10 20.19
CA THR A 286 -2.68 -21.46 20.91
C THR A 286 -3.97 -21.57 20.10
N ILE A 287 -5.07 -21.99 20.74
CA ILE A 287 -6.43 -21.96 20.14
C ILE A 287 -7.12 -20.69 20.63
N TRP A 288 -7.77 -19.99 19.70
CA TRP A 288 -8.54 -18.78 20.00
C TRP A 288 -10.02 -19.15 20.17
N GLU A 289 -10.39 -19.43 21.41
CA GLU A 289 -11.71 -20.00 21.76
C GLU A 289 -12.88 -19.02 21.60
N ASP A 290 -12.60 -17.72 21.49
CA ASP A 290 -13.57 -16.66 21.19
C ASP A 290 -13.91 -16.54 19.71
N LEU A 291 -13.27 -17.33 18.85
CA LEU A 291 -13.38 -17.29 17.39
C LEU A 291 -13.93 -18.58 16.81
N VAL A 292 -14.58 -18.47 15.65
CA VAL A 292 -15.08 -19.61 14.86
C VAL A 292 -14.49 -19.55 13.46
N GLU A 293 -13.86 -20.63 13.02
CA GLU A 293 -13.10 -20.68 11.77
C GLU A 293 -13.99 -20.83 10.55
N LEU A 294 -13.76 -19.99 9.53
CA LEU A 294 -14.44 -20.06 8.23
C LEU A 294 -13.77 -21.10 7.33
N LYS A 295 -14.59 -21.83 6.60
CA LYS A 295 -14.17 -22.80 5.60
C LYS A 295 -14.07 -22.12 4.23
N GLN A 296 -12.84 -21.87 3.78
CA GLN A 296 -12.53 -21.09 2.57
C GLN A 296 -12.67 -21.91 1.26
N ASP A 297 -13.74 -22.66 1.11
CA ASP A 297 -13.99 -23.53 -0.06
C ASP A 297 -15.27 -23.17 -0.82
N SER A 298 -15.92 -22.06 -0.48
CA SER A 298 -17.19 -21.64 -1.06
C SER A 298 -17.11 -20.28 -1.73
N VAL A 299 -17.38 -20.23 -3.03
CA VAL A 299 -17.47 -18.96 -3.78
C VAL A 299 -18.59 -18.07 -3.22
N LEU A 300 -19.68 -18.64 -2.68
CA LEU A 300 -20.73 -17.86 -2.04
C LEU A 300 -20.24 -17.14 -0.78
N LEU A 301 -19.28 -17.72 -0.04
CA LEU A 301 -18.62 -17.04 1.08
C LEU A 301 -17.74 -15.90 0.55
N TRP A 302 -16.93 -16.16 -0.47
CA TRP A 302 -16.04 -15.15 -1.06
C TRP A 302 -16.84 -13.98 -1.63
N ASP A 303 -18.00 -14.24 -2.20
CA ASP A 303 -18.91 -13.23 -2.75
C ASP A 303 -19.43 -12.30 -1.66
N LYS A 304 -19.90 -12.86 -0.53
CA LYS A 304 -20.34 -12.06 0.63
C LYS A 304 -19.22 -11.24 1.24
N ILE A 305 -18.00 -11.79 1.30
CA ILE A 305 -16.82 -11.05 1.76
C ILE A 305 -16.51 -9.90 0.79
N ALA A 306 -16.49 -10.16 -0.51
CA ALA A 306 -16.25 -9.12 -1.52
C ALA A 306 -17.30 -8.00 -1.45
N ASP A 307 -18.58 -8.35 -1.27
CA ASP A 307 -19.66 -7.36 -1.10
C ASP A 307 -19.45 -6.50 0.15
N ALA A 308 -19.02 -7.10 1.27
CA ALA A 308 -18.69 -6.35 2.48
C ALA A 308 -17.51 -5.36 2.24
N LEU A 309 -16.46 -5.80 1.54
CA LEU A 309 -15.34 -4.91 1.21
C LEU A 309 -15.77 -3.77 0.28
N LEU A 310 -16.60 -4.04 -0.72
CA LEU A 310 -17.15 -3.02 -1.61
C LEU A 310 -17.98 -1.98 -0.85
N ILE A 311 -18.77 -2.42 0.14
CA ILE A 311 -19.50 -1.51 1.03
C ILE A 311 -18.53 -0.55 1.76
N TRP A 312 -17.41 -1.05 2.27
CA TRP A 312 -16.41 -0.21 2.95
C TRP A 312 -15.68 0.71 1.99
N CYS A 313 -15.36 0.28 0.78
CA CYS A 313 -14.80 1.15 -0.25
C CYS A 313 -15.73 2.33 -0.56
N ARG A 314 -17.04 2.08 -0.71
CA ARG A 314 -18.05 3.14 -0.92
C ARG A 314 -18.18 4.09 0.27
N ARG A 315 -17.80 3.65 1.48
CA ARG A 315 -17.77 4.47 2.71
C ARG A 315 -16.45 5.21 2.91
N GLY A 316 -15.51 5.13 1.96
CA GLY A 316 -14.26 5.87 1.97
C GLY A 316 -13.03 5.09 2.43
N THR A 317 -13.10 3.75 2.50
CA THR A 317 -11.93 2.91 2.75
C THR A 317 -11.08 2.82 1.48
N ASP A 318 -9.78 3.07 1.59
CA ASP A 318 -8.80 3.05 0.48
C ASP A 318 -7.99 1.74 0.44
N GLY A 319 -8.00 0.98 1.51
CA GLY A 319 -7.28 -0.28 1.59
C GLY A 319 -7.66 -1.13 2.78
N PHE A 320 -7.21 -2.37 2.75
CA PHE A 320 -7.50 -3.37 3.78
C PHE A 320 -6.21 -4.01 4.27
N ARG A 321 -6.00 -4.04 5.58
CA ARG A 321 -5.04 -4.95 6.20
C ARG A 321 -5.75 -6.29 6.38
N CYS A 322 -5.19 -7.34 5.81
CA CYS A 322 -5.79 -8.65 5.70
C CYS A 322 -5.26 -9.55 6.83
N ASP A 323 -6.02 -9.64 7.92
CA ASP A 323 -5.67 -10.43 9.10
C ASP A 323 -5.50 -11.91 8.76
N ALA A 324 -4.39 -12.51 9.24
CA ALA A 324 -4.04 -13.91 8.96
C ALA A 324 -4.23 -14.30 7.48
N GLY A 325 -3.97 -13.36 6.57
CA GLY A 325 -4.27 -13.50 5.14
C GLY A 325 -3.57 -14.68 4.47
N TYR A 326 -2.46 -15.14 5.03
CA TYR A 326 -1.73 -16.34 4.59
C TYR A 326 -2.51 -17.65 4.78
N LYS A 327 -3.53 -17.67 5.64
CA LYS A 327 -4.41 -18.84 5.86
C LYS A 327 -5.49 -18.96 4.78
N ILE A 328 -5.74 -17.89 4.05
CA ILE A 328 -6.77 -17.85 3.01
C ILE A 328 -6.15 -18.31 1.69
N PRO A 329 -6.77 -19.26 0.97
CA PRO A 329 -6.21 -19.78 -0.27
C PRO A 329 -6.17 -18.71 -1.38
N VAL A 330 -5.12 -18.79 -2.22
CA VAL A 330 -4.93 -17.88 -3.35
C VAL A 330 -6.19 -17.70 -4.22
N PRO A 331 -6.94 -18.74 -4.59
CA PRO A 331 -8.17 -18.57 -5.37
C PRO A 331 -9.25 -17.69 -4.71
N ALA A 332 -9.35 -17.73 -3.38
CA ALA A 332 -10.27 -16.87 -2.65
C ALA A 332 -9.86 -15.40 -2.75
N TRP A 333 -8.57 -15.11 -2.54
CA TRP A 333 -8.05 -13.76 -2.69
C TRP A 333 -8.16 -13.25 -4.13
N GLN A 334 -7.85 -14.08 -5.13
CA GLN A 334 -8.03 -13.71 -6.54
C GLN A 334 -9.47 -13.26 -6.82
N TYR A 335 -10.45 -14.04 -6.35
CA TYR A 335 -11.86 -13.72 -6.55
C TYR A 335 -12.25 -12.43 -5.83
N ILE A 336 -11.95 -12.32 -4.55
CA ILE A 336 -12.31 -11.17 -3.71
C ILE A 336 -11.68 -9.89 -4.26
N ILE A 337 -10.38 -9.91 -4.54
CA ILE A 337 -9.65 -8.76 -5.05
C ILE A 337 -10.15 -8.36 -6.45
N ALA A 338 -10.39 -9.33 -7.33
CA ALA A 338 -10.94 -9.05 -8.66
C ALA A 338 -12.32 -8.36 -8.57
N ARG A 339 -13.20 -8.81 -7.67
CA ARG A 339 -14.51 -8.18 -7.41
C ARG A 339 -14.35 -6.73 -6.93
N VAL A 340 -13.48 -6.51 -5.94
CA VAL A 340 -13.25 -5.17 -5.37
C VAL A 340 -12.60 -4.24 -6.40
N GLN A 341 -11.54 -4.68 -7.06
CA GLN A 341 -10.81 -3.83 -8.01
C GLN A 341 -11.54 -3.59 -9.34
N ASN A 342 -12.62 -4.30 -9.63
CA ASN A 342 -13.50 -3.95 -10.75
C ASN A 342 -14.22 -2.62 -10.52
N GLU A 343 -14.56 -2.28 -9.27
CA GLU A 343 -15.22 -1.02 -8.92
C GLU A 343 -14.22 0.01 -8.36
N PHE A 344 -13.24 -0.45 -7.56
CA PHE A 344 -12.24 0.37 -6.89
C PHE A 344 -10.82 -0.11 -7.23
N PRO A 345 -10.33 0.17 -8.45
CA PRO A 345 -9.09 -0.44 -8.97
C PRO A 345 -7.85 -0.08 -8.16
N GLU A 346 -7.85 1.02 -7.42
CA GLU A 346 -6.71 1.49 -6.65
C GLU A 346 -6.70 1.01 -5.18
N THR A 347 -7.67 0.17 -4.77
CA THR A 347 -7.71 -0.39 -3.41
C THR A 347 -6.47 -1.22 -3.14
N ILE A 348 -5.79 -0.92 -2.02
CA ILE A 348 -4.62 -1.67 -1.54
C ILE A 348 -5.05 -2.81 -0.64
N PHE A 349 -4.47 -3.98 -0.86
CA PHE A 349 -4.55 -5.12 0.04
C PHE A 349 -3.18 -5.34 0.67
N LEU A 350 -3.09 -5.10 1.98
CA LEU A 350 -1.89 -5.24 2.82
C LEU A 350 -1.98 -6.56 3.58
N LEU A 351 -1.20 -7.54 3.18
CA LEU A 351 -1.16 -8.87 3.78
C LEU A 351 -0.52 -8.83 5.18
N GLU A 352 -1.23 -9.34 6.18
CA GLU A 352 -0.58 -9.85 7.38
C GLU A 352 -0.18 -11.31 7.12
N GLY A 353 1.13 -11.51 6.87
CA GLY A 353 1.70 -12.79 6.45
C GLY A 353 2.60 -13.45 7.50
N LEU A 354 2.59 -12.92 8.73
CA LEU A 354 3.60 -13.22 9.77
C LEU A 354 3.64 -14.68 10.26
N GLY A 355 2.66 -15.48 9.93
CA GLY A 355 2.62 -16.93 10.27
C GLY A 355 2.81 -17.85 9.07
N GLY A 356 2.92 -17.30 7.88
CA GLY A 356 3.10 -18.03 6.62
C GLY A 356 4.57 -18.21 6.23
N SER A 357 4.82 -19.04 5.21
CA SER A 357 6.14 -19.08 4.57
C SER A 357 6.35 -17.84 3.68
N TRP A 358 7.61 -17.48 3.44
CA TRP A 358 7.95 -16.40 2.50
C TRP A 358 7.40 -16.67 1.09
N GLU A 359 7.42 -17.94 0.65
CA GLU A 359 6.83 -18.34 -0.63
C GLU A 359 5.31 -18.08 -0.68
N ALA A 360 4.59 -18.36 0.40
CA ALA A 360 3.15 -18.07 0.48
C ALA A 360 2.88 -16.56 0.36
N THR A 361 3.68 -15.74 1.05
CA THR A 361 3.61 -14.28 0.94
C THR A 361 3.86 -13.80 -0.50
N GLU A 362 4.93 -14.30 -1.14
CA GLU A 362 5.23 -13.96 -2.54
C GLU A 362 4.09 -14.34 -3.48
N ASN A 363 3.52 -15.55 -3.32
CA ASN A 363 2.41 -16.00 -4.15
C ASN A 363 1.15 -15.16 -3.97
N LEU A 364 0.88 -14.68 -2.75
CA LEU A 364 -0.25 -13.79 -2.48
C LEU A 364 -0.04 -12.38 -3.06
N LEU A 365 1.20 -11.88 -3.06
CA LEU A 365 1.55 -10.60 -3.69
C LEU A 365 1.51 -10.67 -5.24
N MET A 366 1.61 -11.84 -5.83
CA MET A 366 1.54 -12.05 -7.28
C MET A 366 0.18 -12.60 -7.70
N GLU A 367 0.06 -13.93 -7.65
CA GLU A 367 -1.13 -14.64 -8.12
C GLU A 367 -2.38 -14.28 -7.28
N GLY A 368 -2.21 -14.01 -5.98
CA GLY A 368 -3.31 -13.54 -5.11
C GLY A 368 -3.79 -12.13 -5.43
N GLY A 369 -2.94 -11.30 -6.05
CA GLY A 369 -3.28 -9.93 -6.46
C GLY A 369 -3.14 -8.88 -5.36
N MET A 370 -2.51 -9.20 -4.22
CA MET A 370 -2.22 -8.22 -3.15
C MET A 370 -1.08 -7.28 -3.53
N GLN A 371 -1.04 -6.09 -2.93
CA GLN A 371 -0.04 -5.08 -3.25
C GLN A 371 1.09 -5.03 -2.23
N TRP A 372 0.79 -5.15 -0.95
CA TRP A 372 1.76 -4.99 0.15
C TRP A 372 1.69 -6.16 1.11
N ALA A 373 2.79 -6.38 1.85
CA ALA A 373 2.84 -7.32 2.97
C ALA A 373 3.53 -6.69 4.19
N TYR A 374 3.21 -7.17 5.37
CA TYR A 374 3.99 -6.88 6.56
C TYR A 374 5.41 -7.43 6.41
N SER A 375 6.38 -6.60 6.75
CA SER A 375 7.76 -7.01 6.93
C SER A 375 7.97 -7.63 8.31
N GLU A 376 8.78 -8.68 8.39
CA GLU A 376 9.16 -9.31 9.66
C GLU A 376 10.35 -8.60 10.35
N LEU A 377 10.79 -7.43 9.84
CA LEU A 377 11.96 -6.72 10.38
C LEU A 377 11.85 -6.45 11.89
N PHE A 378 10.65 -6.17 12.38
CA PHE A 378 10.41 -5.91 13.81
C PHE A 378 10.72 -7.11 14.72
N GLN A 379 10.82 -8.33 14.19
CA GLN A 379 11.17 -9.56 14.90
C GLN A 379 12.67 -9.89 14.81
N ASN A 380 13.46 -9.16 14.01
CA ASN A 380 14.87 -9.36 13.80
C ASN A 380 15.67 -8.33 14.61
N TYR A 381 16.56 -8.78 15.48
CA TYR A 381 17.23 -7.93 16.46
C TYR A 381 18.74 -7.86 16.29
N SER A 382 19.42 -8.95 15.97
CA SER A 382 20.85 -8.97 15.73
C SER A 382 21.20 -8.43 14.35
N GLY A 383 22.40 -7.89 14.17
CA GLY A 383 22.88 -7.41 12.88
C GLY A 383 22.80 -8.47 11.77
N ALA A 384 23.10 -9.74 12.10
CA ALA A 384 23.02 -10.85 11.16
C ALA A 384 21.57 -11.17 10.73
N GLU A 385 20.61 -11.20 11.68
CA GLU A 385 19.19 -11.41 11.36
C GLU A 385 18.65 -10.27 10.51
N ILE A 386 18.94 -9.02 10.89
CA ILE A 386 18.55 -7.81 10.19
C ILE A 386 19.08 -7.82 8.75
N SER A 387 20.38 -8.09 8.57
CA SER A 387 21.00 -8.14 7.24
C SER A 387 20.39 -9.19 6.36
N LYS A 388 20.22 -10.42 6.87
CA LYS A 388 19.61 -11.54 6.13
C LYS A 388 18.17 -11.22 5.71
N TYR A 389 17.38 -10.67 6.63
CA TYR A 389 16.00 -10.36 6.34
C TYR A 389 15.85 -9.21 5.36
N LEU A 390 16.60 -8.12 5.53
CA LEU A 390 16.56 -6.96 4.64
C LEU A 390 17.06 -7.27 3.23
N ASP A 391 18.07 -8.11 3.07
CA ASP A 391 18.50 -8.59 1.75
C ASP A 391 17.35 -9.27 1.01
N TYR A 392 16.57 -10.11 1.70
CA TYR A 392 15.37 -10.75 1.15
C TYR A 392 14.25 -9.73 0.88
N ALA A 393 13.88 -8.94 1.89
CA ALA A 393 12.74 -8.02 1.80
C ALA A 393 12.95 -6.94 0.71
N ASN A 394 14.16 -6.39 0.59
CA ASN A 394 14.50 -5.42 -0.45
C ASN A 394 14.42 -6.02 -1.85
N LEU A 395 14.92 -7.26 -2.02
CA LEU A 395 14.83 -7.97 -3.30
C LEU A 395 13.38 -8.19 -3.69
N GLN A 396 12.55 -8.65 -2.78
CA GLN A 396 11.14 -8.94 -3.09
C GLN A 396 10.33 -7.65 -3.27
N SER A 397 10.59 -6.62 -2.48
CA SER A 397 9.90 -5.33 -2.62
C SER A 397 10.10 -4.70 -4.00
N ALA A 398 11.27 -4.88 -4.61
CA ALA A 398 11.54 -4.40 -5.97
C ALA A 398 10.86 -5.25 -7.07
N ARG A 399 10.33 -6.42 -6.73
CA ARG A 399 9.83 -7.41 -7.71
C ARG A 399 8.34 -7.65 -7.64
N VAL A 400 7.75 -7.73 -6.45
CA VAL A 400 6.38 -8.23 -6.27
C VAL A 400 5.47 -7.26 -5.53
N GLY A 401 6.00 -6.43 -4.63
CA GLY A 401 5.23 -5.47 -3.83
C GLY A 401 5.95 -5.11 -2.53
N ALA A 402 5.64 -3.96 -1.96
CA ALA A 402 6.34 -3.44 -0.80
C ALA A 402 6.14 -4.30 0.46
N TYR A 403 7.25 -4.68 1.09
CA TYR A 403 7.27 -5.23 2.45
C TYR A 403 7.33 -4.04 3.43
N VAL A 404 6.17 -3.67 3.98
CA VAL A 404 6.02 -2.51 4.85
C VAL A 404 6.68 -2.75 6.20
N HIS A 405 7.63 -1.91 6.57
CA HIS A 405 8.38 -2.02 7.83
C HIS A 405 7.62 -1.35 8.98
N TYR A 406 6.88 -2.13 9.75
CA TYR A 406 6.39 -1.65 11.04
C TYR A 406 7.51 -1.70 12.07
N SER A 407 7.71 -0.62 12.83
CA SER A 407 8.63 -0.64 13.97
C SER A 407 8.05 -1.41 15.15
N GLU A 408 6.74 -1.33 15.32
CA GLU A 408 5.94 -2.00 16.33
C GLU A 408 4.55 -2.28 15.78
N THR A 409 3.99 -3.46 16.04
CA THR A 409 2.60 -3.80 15.80
C THR A 409 1.81 -3.85 17.11
N HIS A 410 0.49 -3.88 17.03
CA HIS A 410 -0.37 -3.99 18.22
C HIS A 410 -0.24 -5.33 18.97
N ASP A 411 0.33 -6.38 18.34
CA ASP A 411 0.53 -7.69 18.92
C ASP A 411 1.84 -7.82 19.71
N ASN A 412 2.77 -6.89 19.52
CA ASN A 412 4.10 -6.95 20.13
C ASN A 412 4.14 -6.23 21.48
N LEU A 413 5.21 -6.47 22.23
CA LEU A 413 5.60 -5.62 23.34
C LEU A 413 5.97 -4.24 22.83
N ARG A 414 5.69 -3.23 23.63
CA ARG A 414 6.00 -1.84 23.26
C ARG A 414 7.50 -1.62 23.16
N LEU A 415 7.92 -0.91 22.16
CA LEU A 415 9.35 -0.54 22.00
C LEU A 415 9.89 0.20 23.20
N ALA A 416 9.09 1.08 23.79
CA ALA A 416 9.46 1.91 24.93
C ALA A 416 9.68 1.13 26.24
N GLU A 417 9.26 -0.15 26.33
CA GLU A 417 9.60 -1.04 27.45
C GLU A 417 11.12 -1.23 27.59
N LYS A 418 11.82 -1.24 26.44
CA LYS A 418 13.31 -1.31 26.39
C LYS A 418 13.98 0.07 26.40
N GLY A 419 13.20 1.12 26.65
CA GLY A 419 13.67 2.50 26.73
C GLY A 419 13.70 3.29 25.42
N ARG A 420 13.91 4.60 25.55
CA ARG A 420 13.90 5.58 24.45
C ARG A 420 14.94 5.25 23.36
N ALA A 421 16.15 4.86 23.73
CA ALA A 421 17.22 4.57 22.76
C ALA A 421 16.84 3.42 21.83
N TRP A 422 16.27 2.34 22.38
CA TRP A 422 15.76 1.23 21.62
C TRP A 422 14.59 1.64 20.70
N SER A 423 13.64 2.40 21.23
CA SER A 423 12.51 2.91 20.45
C SER A 423 12.98 3.74 19.24
N LEU A 424 13.91 4.66 19.45
CA LEU A 424 14.48 5.49 18.38
C LEU A 424 15.25 4.66 17.34
N LEU A 425 16.09 3.72 17.78
CA LEU A 425 16.82 2.85 16.87
C LEU A 425 15.85 2.07 15.96
N ARG A 426 14.82 1.43 16.55
CA ARG A 426 13.89 0.61 15.77
C ARG A 426 13.07 1.43 14.78
N ASN A 427 12.59 2.60 15.17
CA ASN A 427 11.86 3.49 14.27
C ASN A 427 12.77 3.99 13.13
N ARG A 428 13.99 4.42 13.42
CA ARG A 428 14.95 4.87 12.42
C ARG A 428 15.36 3.75 11.46
N LEU A 429 15.67 2.58 11.98
CA LEU A 429 16.03 1.42 11.16
C LEU A 429 14.88 1.06 10.21
N CYS A 430 13.66 0.89 10.72
CA CYS A 430 12.51 0.54 9.90
C CYS A 430 12.19 1.61 8.85
N ALA A 431 12.22 2.89 9.21
CA ALA A 431 11.96 3.98 8.28
C ALA A 431 13.03 4.08 7.19
N LEU A 432 14.30 4.13 7.57
CA LEU A 432 15.41 4.38 6.65
C LEU A 432 15.70 3.20 5.70
N THR A 433 15.33 1.98 6.08
CA THR A 433 15.48 0.79 5.21
C THR A 433 14.22 0.45 4.42
N SER A 434 13.11 1.19 4.64
CA SER A 434 11.81 0.89 4.03
C SER A 434 11.83 1.03 2.50
N PRO A 435 11.19 0.09 1.76
CA PRO A 435 10.95 0.26 0.33
C PRO A 435 9.83 1.28 0.11
N ASP A 436 9.97 2.16 -0.87
CA ASP A 436 8.97 3.15 -1.28
C ASP A 436 8.36 3.97 -0.13
N GLY A 437 9.16 4.20 0.94
CA GLY A 437 8.69 4.84 2.16
C GLY A 437 7.65 4.04 2.96
N GLY A 438 7.56 2.73 2.75
CA GLY A 438 6.63 1.82 3.44
C GLY A 438 7.00 1.61 4.91
N PHE A 439 6.63 2.55 5.77
CA PHE A 439 6.94 2.58 7.19
C PHE A 439 5.69 2.76 8.04
N GLY A 440 5.52 1.94 9.07
CA GLY A 440 4.39 2.01 9.98
C GLY A 440 4.77 1.90 11.46
N PHE A 441 3.91 2.45 12.30
CA PHE A 441 3.99 2.29 13.76
C PHE A 441 2.62 2.40 14.39
N THR A 442 2.50 1.87 15.60
CA THR A 442 1.23 1.80 16.34
C THR A 442 1.05 3.04 17.22
N CYS A 443 -0.18 3.47 17.41
CA CYS A 443 -0.54 4.59 18.30
C CYS A 443 0.09 4.44 19.69
N GLY A 444 0.68 5.53 20.21
CA GLY A 444 1.41 5.58 21.46
C GLY A 444 2.93 5.39 21.34
N VAL A 445 3.44 4.92 20.19
CA VAL A 445 4.90 4.85 19.93
C VAL A 445 5.51 6.25 20.02
N GLU A 446 4.85 7.23 19.45
CA GLU A 446 5.26 8.65 19.48
C GLU A 446 5.34 9.23 20.89
N TRP A 447 4.55 8.69 21.83
CA TRP A 447 4.48 9.09 23.22
C TRP A 447 5.28 8.21 24.17
N LEU A 448 6.06 7.26 23.63
CA LEU A 448 6.81 6.28 24.40
C LEU A 448 5.93 5.48 25.38
N ALA A 449 4.74 5.09 24.95
CA ALA A 449 3.86 4.25 25.74
C ALA A 449 4.53 2.89 26.01
N THR A 450 4.48 2.43 27.25
CA THR A 450 5.08 1.17 27.70
C THR A 450 4.06 0.04 27.89
N GLU A 451 2.80 0.39 28.07
CA GLU A 451 1.75 -0.62 28.26
C GLU A 451 1.38 -1.27 26.93
N LYS A 452 1.54 -2.61 26.85
CA LYS A 452 1.15 -3.38 25.66
C LYS A 452 -0.33 -3.15 25.34
N ILE A 453 -0.65 -3.00 24.05
CA ILE A 453 -2.04 -2.93 23.59
C ILE A 453 -2.73 -4.24 23.95
N ASN A 454 -3.83 -4.14 24.66
CA ASN A 454 -4.72 -5.24 24.99
C ASN A 454 -5.99 -5.11 24.16
N VAL A 455 -6.10 -5.96 23.12
CA VAL A 455 -7.24 -5.90 22.19
C VAL A 455 -8.58 -6.23 22.85
N HIS A 456 -8.60 -6.94 23.97
CA HIS A 456 -9.81 -7.29 24.73
C HIS A 456 -10.24 -6.22 25.74
N ASN A 457 -9.32 -5.31 26.07
CA ASN A 457 -9.53 -4.27 27.07
C ASN A 457 -9.10 -2.91 26.53
N ARG A 458 -8.48 -2.11 27.37
CA ARG A 458 -7.87 -0.82 27.03
C ARG A 458 -6.39 -0.85 27.45
N ALA A 459 -5.61 0.06 26.93
CA ALA A 459 -4.24 0.34 27.32
C ALA A 459 -3.99 1.85 27.25
N GLY A 460 -3.14 2.35 28.12
CA GLY A 460 -2.76 3.77 28.12
C GLY A 460 -1.84 4.08 26.92
N LEU A 461 -2.09 5.21 26.27
CA LEU A 461 -1.25 5.70 25.16
C LEU A 461 -0.13 6.63 25.63
N ASN A 462 -0.05 6.94 26.92
CA ASN A 462 0.87 7.97 27.47
C ASN A 462 0.74 9.33 26.74
N TRP A 463 -0.46 9.66 26.28
CA TRP A 463 -0.75 10.82 25.45
C TRP A 463 -0.40 12.13 26.13
N ASP A 464 0.19 13.07 25.41
CA ASP A 464 0.70 14.35 25.89
C ASP A 464 1.90 14.24 26.87
N SER A 465 2.61 13.09 26.87
CA SER A 465 3.84 12.95 27.64
C SER A 465 4.89 13.98 27.24
N ALA A 466 5.56 14.58 28.21
CA ALA A 466 6.69 15.48 27.96
C ALA A 466 7.89 14.75 27.34
N ASP A 467 8.10 13.48 27.74
CA ASP A 467 9.07 12.60 27.08
C ASP A 467 8.39 11.88 25.92
N ASN A 468 8.72 12.29 24.70
CA ASN A 468 8.14 11.75 23.47
C ASN A 468 9.17 11.77 22.34
N ILE A 469 8.86 11.10 21.22
CA ILE A 469 9.68 11.04 20.00
C ILE A 469 8.95 11.59 18.76
N ILE A 470 8.00 12.48 18.98
CA ILE A 470 7.22 13.10 17.91
C ILE A 470 8.11 13.83 16.90
N PRO A 471 9.07 14.68 17.34
CA PRO A 471 9.94 15.38 16.38
C PRO A 471 10.73 14.43 15.51
N GLU A 472 11.26 13.36 16.10
CA GLU A 472 12.06 12.35 15.37
C GLU A 472 11.23 11.56 14.39
N LEU A 473 10.00 11.15 14.76
CA LEU A 473 9.07 10.46 13.83
C LEU A 473 8.60 11.38 12.72
N ALA A 474 8.26 12.63 13.03
CA ALA A 474 7.88 13.62 12.04
C ALA A 474 9.01 13.84 11.01
N GLN A 475 10.26 13.95 11.48
CA GLN A 475 11.43 14.09 10.62
C GLN A 475 11.65 12.87 9.72
N LEU A 476 11.48 11.65 10.27
CA LEU A 476 11.56 10.42 9.47
C LEU A 476 10.48 10.39 8.38
N ASN A 477 9.22 10.63 8.74
CA ASN A 477 8.12 10.66 7.78
C ASN A 477 8.30 11.74 6.71
N GLN A 478 8.80 12.92 7.12
CA GLN A 478 9.13 13.99 6.18
C GLN A 478 10.25 13.55 5.23
N LEU A 479 11.31 12.92 5.74
CA LEU A 479 12.41 12.43 4.91
C LEU A 479 11.92 11.41 3.87
N LEU A 480 11.09 10.44 4.29
CA LEU A 480 10.48 9.46 3.39
C LEU A 480 9.58 10.10 2.32
N ALA A 481 8.94 11.23 2.65
CA ALA A 481 8.07 11.94 1.74
C ALA A 481 8.79 12.91 0.80
N GLU A 482 9.97 13.42 1.21
CA GLU A 482 10.65 14.50 0.49
C GLU A 482 11.86 14.03 -0.31
N HIS A 483 12.57 12.97 0.11
CA HIS A 483 13.87 12.65 -0.47
C HIS A 483 13.80 11.51 -1.51
N PRO A 484 14.26 11.72 -2.76
CA PRO A 484 14.12 10.77 -3.87
C PRO A 484 14.76 9.39 -3.64
N CYS A 485 15.74 9.28 -2.75
CA CYS A 485 16.32 7.99 -2.38
C CYS A 485 15.35 7.06 -1.65
N PHE A 486 14.17 7.55 -1.22
CA PHE A 486 13.11 6.76 -0.57
C PHE A 486 11.89 6.55 -1.48
N PHE A 487 11.98 6.92 -2.75
CA PHE A 487 10.91 6.76 -3.73
C PHE A 487 11.08 5.46 -4.52
N ASP A 488 10.08 5.14 -5.32
CA ASP A 488 10.09 3.99 -6.22
C ASP A 488 11.31 3.97 -7.14
N GLY A 489 11.82 2.78 -7.41
CA GLY A 489 12.98 2.59 -8.26
C GLY A 489 14.33 3.00 -7.63
N ALA A 490 14.36 3.42 -6.37
CA ALA A 490 15.62 3.68 -5.66
C ALA A 490 16.44 2.38 -5.55
N LYS A 491 17.73 2.48 -5.85
CA LYS A 491 18.65 1.36 -5.77
C LYS A 491 19.20 1.25 -4.35
N LEU A 492 19.10 0.08 -3.76
CA LEU A 492 19.56 -0.25 -2.42
C LEU A 492 20.76 -1.19 -2.49
N SER A 493 21.87 -0.81 -1.86
CA SER A 493 23.11 -1.59 -1.83
C SER A 493 23.63 -1.69 -0.41
N ARG A 494 23.56 -2.89 0.19
CA ARG A 494 24.15 -3.12 1.51
C ARG A 494 25.68 -3.07 1.38
N LEU A 495 26.31 -2.35 2.29
CA LEU A 495 27.78 -2.15 2.33
C LEU A 495 28.45 -2.90 3.49
N SER A 496 27.70 -3.16 4.58
CA SER A 496 28.23 -3.91 5.72
C SER A 496 28.28 -5.42 5.46
N ALA A 497 29.18 -6.11 6.16
CA ALA A 497 29.21 -7.57 6.16
C ALA A 497 27.90 -8.16 6.74
N PRO A 498 27.51 -9.39 6.35
CA PRO A 498 26.24 -10.00 6.78
C PRO A 498 26.09 -10.17 8.30
N ASP A 499 27.21 -10.34 9.01
CA ASP A 499 27.28 -10.56 10.47
C ASP A 499 27.68 -9.30 11.24
N SER A 500 27.82 -8.17 10.57
CA SER A 500 28.18 -6.90 11.21
C SER A 500 27.08 -6.44 12.19
N PRO A 501 27.44 -5.96 13.39
CA PRO A 501 26.51 -5.28 14.27
C PRO A 501 26.05 -3.91 13.75
N ILE A 502 26.75 -3.36 12.75
CA ILE A 502 26.34 -2.14 12.06
C ILE A 502 25.75 -2.51 10.70
N TYR A 503 24.49 -2.13 10.49
CA TYR A 503 23.86 -2.20 9.18
C TYR A 503 24.19 -0.94 8.39
N ALA A 504 24.87 -1.09 7.27
CA ALA A 504 25.23 0.02 6.37
C ALA A 504 24.57 -0.18 5.00
N LEU A 505 23.82 0.82 4.55
CA LEU A 505 23.04 0.80 3.31
C LEU A 505 23.28 2.07 2.52
N LEU A 506 23.71 1.94 1.27
CA LEU A 506 23.65 3.02 0.29
C LEU A 506 22.31 2.98 -0.44
N ARG A 507 21.65 4.12 -0.51
CA ARG A 507 20.46 4.30 -1.34
C ARG A 507 20.77 5.35 -2.40
N GLU A 508 20.49 5.03 -3.67
CA GLU A 508 20.64 5.93 -4.80
C GLU A 508 19.24 6.18 -5.40
N SER A 509 18.91 7.42 -5.70
CA SER A 509 17.62 7.75 -6.34
C SER A 509 17.51 7.10 -7.72
N ALA A 510 16.30 6.83 -8.20
CA ALA A 510 16.06 6.25 -9.52
C ALA A 510 16.72 7.05 -10.67
N GLU A 511 16.87 8.36 -10.50
CA GLU A 511 17.54 9.25 -11.46
C GLU A 511 19.08 9.27 -11.31
N GLY A 512 19.63 8.67 -10.26
CA GLY A 512 21.05 8.71 -9.96
C GLY A 512 21.59 10.09 -9.57
N LYS A 513 20.71 11.05 -9.23
CA LYS A 513 21.09 12.41 -8.86
C LYS A 513 21.34 12.60 -7.38
N ASP A 514 20.74 11.77 -6.56
CA ASP A 514 20.80 11.83 -5.11
C ASP A 514 21.23 10.48 -4.55
N SER A 515 21.99 10.54 -3.47
CA SER A 515 22.38 9.36 -2.70
C SER A 515 22.33 9.64 -1.20
N VAL A 516 22.03 8.61 -0.40
CA VAL A 516 22.16 8.66 1.06
C VAL A 516 22.84 7.41 1.58
N LEU A 517 23.70 7.59 2.57
CA LEU A 517 24.38 6.51 3.29
C LEU A 517 23.74 6.37 4.67
N ILE A 518 23.11 5.22 4.91
CA ILE A 518 22.49 4.88 6.18
C ILE A 518 23.46 4.03 6.98
N LEU A 519 23.74 4.42 8.22
CA LEU A 519 24.58 3.71 9.16
C LEU A 519 23.78 3.48 10.44
N ALA A 520 23.52 2.23 10.83
CA ALA A 520 22.76 1.90 12.03
C ALA A 520 23.52 0.88 12.88
N ASN A 521 23.94 1.28 14.07
CA ASN A 521 24.44 0.36 15.09
C ASN A 521 23.23 -0.33 15.75
N THR A 522 23.07 -1.62 15.49
CA THR A 522 21.92 -2.42 15.97
C THR A 522 22.05 -2.82 17.45
N ASP A 523 23.20 -2.59 18.04
CA ASP A 523 23.49 -2.84 19.46
C ASP A 523 23.30 -1.54 20.26
N VAL A 524 22.39 -1.53 21.24
CA VAL A 524 22.11 -0.36 22.08
C VAL A 524 23.00 -0.29 23.33
N GLU A 525 23.88 -1.24 23.52
CA GLU A 525 24.75 -1.33 24.69
C GLU A 525 26.21 -0.98 24.38
N LYS A 526 26.68 -1.32 23.16
CA LYS A 526 28.07 -1.22 22.76
C LYS A 526 28.30 -0.34 21.53
N SER A 527 29.40 0.38 21.55
CA SER A 527 29.94 1.03 20.34
C SER A 527 30.60 -0.02 19.45
N HIS A 528 30.42 0.13 18.14
CA HIS A 528 31.03 -0.74 17.14
C HIS A 528 31.74 0.07 16.06
N LEU A 529 32.71 -0.57 15.41
CA LEU A 529 33.44 -0.03 14.28
C LEU A 529 32.94 -0.60 12.98
N LEU A 530 32.85 0.23 11.96
CA LEU A 530 32.58 -0.17 10.59
C LEU A 530 33.71 0.33 9.69
N THR A 531 34.36 -0.58 8.98
CA THR A 531 35.48 -0.27 8.10
C THR A 531 35.09 -0.49 6.65
N PHE A 532 35.41 0.45 5.79
CA PHE A 532 35.28 0.36 4.35
C PHE A 532 36.65 0.50 3.67
N ALA A 533 36.94 -0.31 2.67
CA ALA A 533 38.01 -0.02 1.73
C ALA A 533 37.45 1.00 0.69
N PRO A 534 38.13 2.14 0.45
CA PRO A 534 37.68 3.14 -0.52
C PRO A 534 37.46 2.58 -1.91
N ALA A 535 38.22 1.56 -2.30
CA ALA A 535 38.09 0.87 -3.58
C ALA A 535 36.72 0.13 -3.75
N ASP A 536 36.07 -0.21 -2.65
CA ASP A 536 34.77 -0.88 -2.65
C ASP A 536 33.61 0.11 -2.80
N LEU A 537 33.90 1.40 -2.62
CA LEU A 537 32.92 2.48 -2.70
C LEU A 537 33.00 3.17 -4.06
N LYS A 538 31.88 3.30 -4.73
CA LYS A 538 31.76 4.05 -6.00
C LYS A 538 31.59 5.56 -5.79
N PHE A 539 31.84 6.05 -4.58
CA PHE A 539 31.66 7.43 -4.17
C PHE A 539 32.70 7.80 -3.10
N GLU A 540 32.99 9.11 -2.95
CA GLU A 540 33.85 9.61 -1.89
C GLU A 540 33.02 9.86 -0.62
N ILE A 541 33.38 9.23 0.51
CA ILE A 541 32.67 9.43 1.79
C ILE A 541 32.75 10.87 2.28
N SER A 542 33.84 11.58 1.97
CA SER A 542 33.98 13.00 2.27
C SER A 542 32.90 13.89 1.65
N ASP A 543 32.20 13.39 0.64
CA ASP A 543 31.08 14.12 0.01
C ASP A 543 29.82 14.11 0.89
N PHE A 544 29.67 13.14 1.80
CA PHE A 544 28.52 13.02 2.69
C PHE A 544 28.63 13.95 3.91
N GLN A 545 28.36 15.23 3.70
CA GLN A 545 28.61 16.32 4.66
C GLN A 545 27.41 16.66 5.55
N PHE A 546 26.27 16.04 5.34
CA PHE A 546 25.04 16.35 6.07
C PHE A 546 24.42 15.08 6.66
N ASP A 547 24.02 15.13 7.94
CA ASP A 547 23.12 14.12 8.51
C ASP A 547 21.68 14.63 8.40
N LEU A 548 20.86 13.99 7.58
CA LEU A 548 19.48 14.38 7.33
C LEU A 548 18.55 14.16 8.54
N LEU A 549 19.05 13.47 9.58
CA LEU A 549 18.38 13.37 10.88
C LEU A 549 18.73 14.52 11.82
N GLY A 550 19.46 15.53 11.33
CA GLY A 550 19.84 16.72 12.11
C GLY A 550 20.80 16.44 13.27
N GLN A 551 21.48 15.28 13.25
CA GLN A 551 22.46 14.91 14.25
C GLN A 551 23.84 15.47 13.87
N PRO A 552 24.77 15.60 14.85
CA PRO A 552 26.15 15.85 14.51
C PRO A 552 26.67 14.78 13.53
N LEU A 553 27.48 15.20 12.58
CA LEU A 553 28.08 14.28 11.62
C LEU A 553 28.84 13.16 12.34
N SER A 554 28.65 11.92 11.86
CA SER A 554 29.48 10.80 12.25
C SER A 554 30.93 11.11 11.92
N GLN A 555 31.81 11.04 12.92
CA GLN A 555 33.22 11.14 12.68
C GLN A 555 33.72 9.84 12.07
N PHE A 556 34.63 9.96 11.10
CA PHE A 556 35.32 8.82 10.55
C PHE A 556 36.85 9.12 10.53
N ASP A 557 37.62 8.10 10.79
CA ASP A 557 39.05 8.14 10.68
C ASP A 557 39.49 7.53 9.34
N ARG A 558 40.53 8.07 8.73
CA ARG A 558 41.14 7.52 7.52
C ARG A 558 42.51 6.97 7.88
N GLU A 559 42.63 5.66 7.89
CA GLU A 559 43.87 4.95 8.13
C GLU A 559 44.32 4.23 6.85
N LYS A 560 45.46 4.69 6.24
CA LYS A 560 45.99 4.16 4.98
C LYS A 560 44.90 4.14 3.87
N ASP A 561 44.45 2.93 3.55
CA ASP A 561 43.39 2.67 2.52
C ASP A 561 42.06 2.27 3.14
N GLU A 562 41.81 2.62 4.40
CA GLU A 562 40.57 2.29 5.10
C GLU A 562 39.86 3.54 5.66
N ILE A 563 38.55 3.51 5.66
CA ILE A 563 37.66 4.49 6.27
C ILE A 563 36.94 3.81 7.42
N ILE A 564 37.10 4.34 8.62
CA ILE A 564 36.62 3.72 9.86
C ILE A 564 35.57 4.63 10.51
N PHE A 565 34.32 4.15 10.61
CA PHE A 565 33.30 4.81 11.40
C PHE A 565 33.21 4.19 12.80
N THR A 566 33.18 5.04 13.82
CA THR A 566 32.86 4.62 15.19
C THR A 566 31.41 5.03 15.51
N LEU A 567 30.52 4.08 15.69
CA LEU A 567 29.12 4.33 15.99
C LEU A 567 28.81 4.01 17.46
N ALA A 568 28.30 5.00 18.17
CA ALA A 568 27.84 4.85 19.55
C ALA A 568 26.67 3.82 19.65
N PRO A 569 26.36 3.30 20.86
CA PRO A 569 25.24 2.37 21.06
C PRO A 569 23.94 2.92 20.48
N GLY A 570 23.25 2.15 19.62
CA GLY A 570 21.99 2.52 19.01
C GLY A 570 22.02 3.72 18.08
N ALA A 571 23.21 4.22 17.73
CA ALA A 571 23.33 5.34 16.79
C ALA A 571 22.83 4.95 15.40
N CYS A 572 22.06 5.85 14.79
CA CYS A 572 21.57 5.69 13.44
C CYS A 572 21.69 7.02 12.72
N HIS A 573 22.39 7.04 11.59
CA HIS A 573 22.66 8.21 10.76
C HIS A 573 22.11 8.04 9.35
N CYS A 574 21.70 9.14 8.74
CA CYS A 574 21.33 9.23 7.33
C CYS A 574 22.15 10.33 6.67
N LEU A 575 23.32 9.96 6.17
CA LEU A 575 24.30 10.89 5.62
C LEU A 575 24.01 11.17 4.15
N ALA A 576 24.14 12.42 3.73
CA ALA A 576 23.90 12.85 2.34
C ALA A 576 24.97 13.88 1.89
N PRO A 577 25.23 13.96 0.57
CA PRO A 577 26.10 14.99 0.00
C PRO A 577 25.50 16.39 0.10
N THR A 578 24.20 16.50 0.07
CA THR A 578 23.46 17.77 0.09
C THR A 578 22.35 17.75 1.14
N GLN A 579 22.07 18.90 1.72
CA GLN A 579 20.97 19.03 2.69
C GLN A 579 19.58 18.95 2.03
N LYS A 580 19.51 19.36 0.76
CA LYS A 580 18.28 19.29 -0.03
C LYS A 580 18.52 18.41 -1.26
N PRO A 581 17.54 17.61 -1.68
CA PRO A 581 17.65 16.82 -2.89
C PRO A 581 17.93 17.67 -4.14
N VAL A 582 18.68 17.11 -5.07
CA VAL A 582 18.97 17.68 -6.41
C VAL A 582 17.89 17.24 -7.41
N GLY A 583 17.43 16.00 -7.30
CA GLY A 583 16.40 15.44 -8.15
C GLY A 583 14.99 15.98 -7.84
N LEU A 584 14.04 15.66 -8.68
CA LEU A 584 12.63 15.99 -8.45
C LEU A 584 12.15 15.30 -7.16
N SER A 585 11.60 16.08 -6.23
CA SER A 585 11.41 15.67 -4.85
C SER A 585 10.05 16.06 -4.30
N GLY A 586 9.66 15.44 -3.18
CA GLY A 586 8.50 15.81 -2.40
C GLY A 586 7.18 15.82 -3.16
N GLU A 587 6.38 16.81 -2.87
CA GLU A 587 5.06 17.01 -3.48
C GLU A 587 5.14 17.22 -4.99
N ASN A 588 6.19 17.89 -5.48
CA ASN A 588 6.38 18.10 -6.92
C ASN A 588 6.57 16.77 -7.67
N TYR A 589 7.32 15.83 -7.09
CA TYR A 589 7.46 14.49 -7.67
C TYR A 589 6.12 13.76 -7.70
N ARG A 590 5.44 13.68 -6.56
CA ARG A 590 4.15 12.99 -6.45
C ARG A 590 3.12 13.56 -7.41
N ARG A 591 3.03 14.90 -7.49
CA ARG A 591 2.11 15.59 -8.40
C ARG A 591 2.42 15.28 -9.86
N ALA A 592 3.67 15.40 -10.27
CA ALA A 592 4.06 15.13 -11.65
C ALA A 592 3.81 13.66 -12.05
N ARG A 593 4.09 12.70 -11.15
CA ARG A 593 3.80 11.28 -11.39
C ARG A 593 2.30 11.00 -11.47
N ALA A 594 1.50 11.65 -10.61
CA ALA A 594 0.03 11.55 -10.65
C ALA A 594 -0.55 12.12 -11.94
N GLN A 595 -0.05 13.26 -12.40
CA GLN A 595 -0.47 13.85 -13.68
C GLN A 595 -0.13 12.96 -14.88
N ALA A 596 1.07 12.36 -14.89
CA ALA A 596 1.47 11.41 -15.92
C ALA A 596 0.59 10.13 -15.91
N ALA A 597 0.30 9.59 -14.72
CA ALA A 597 -0.59 8.44 -14.57
C ALA A 597 -2.00 8.77 -15.07
N PHE A 598 -2.54 9.94 -14.70
CA PHE A 598 -3.81 10.44 -15.19
C PHE A 598 -3.84 10.53 -16.72
N ALA A 599 -2.79 11.11 -17.32
CA ALA A 599 -2.69 11.24 -18.76
C ALA A 599 -2.74 9.88 -19.47
N ILE A 600 -1.96 8.91 -19.00
CA ILE A 600 -1.94 7.55 -19.57
C ILE A 600 -3.28 6.85 -19.38
N GLN A 601 -3.90 6.96 -18.20
CA GLN A 601 -5.22 6.39 -17.93
C GLN A 601 -6.31 7.01 -18.80
N ALA A 602 -6.29 8.33 -18.98
CA ALA A 602 -7.24 9.02 -19.84
C ALA A 602 -7.07 8.63 -21.33
N LEU A 603 -5.82 8.57 -21.79
CA LEU A 603 -5.51 8.13 -23.16
C LEU A 603 -5.95 6.69 -23.42
N SER A 604 -5.69 5.77 -22.48
CA SER A 604 -6.03 4.35 -22.65
C SER A 604 -7.53 4.07 -22.75
N LYS A 605 -8.39 5.01 -22.35
CA LYS A 605 -9.84 4.93 -22.54
C LYS A 605 -10.30 5.32 -23.94
N ILE A 606 -9.49 6.07 -24.66
CA ILE A 606 -9.83 6.65 -25.96
C ILE A 606 -9.13 5.92 -27.10
N ILE A 607 -7.89 5.49 -26.86
CA ILE A 607 -7.04 4.80 -27.85
C ILE A 607 -6.45 3.53 -27.25
N SER A 608 -6.12 2.57 -28.09
CA SER A 608 -5.49 1.33 -27.64
C SER A 608 -4.09 1.60 -27.08
N THR A 609 -3.74 0.93 -25.99
CA THR A 609 -2.50 1.16 -25.23
C THR A 609 -1.23 0.96 -26.06
N GLU A 610 -1.26 0.05 -27.03
CA GLU A 610 -0.15 -0.20 -27.95
C GLU A 610 0.12 0.94 -28.92
N THR A 611 -0.82 1.88 -29.11
CA THR A 611 -0.65 3.07 -29.94
C THR A 611 -0.15 4.28 -29.16
N ILE A 612 -0.11 4.20 -27.81
CA ILE A 612 0.45 5.22 -26.94
C ILE A 612 1.97 4.97 -26.86
N ASP A 613 2.69 5.24 -27.93
CA ASP A 613 4.13 4.99 -28.04
C ASP A 613 4.95 6.25 -27.71
N GLY A 614 6.11 6.05 -27.07
CA GLY A 614 7.19 7.03 -26.97
C GLY A 614 6.94 8.23 -26.02
N LEU A 615 5.87 8.24 -25.24
CA LEU A 615 5.57 9.37 -24.36
C LEU A 615 6.40 9.33 -23.08
N ASP A 616 7.14 10.40 -22.81
CA ASP A 616 7.85 10.61 -21.56
C ASP A 616 6.89 11.12 -20.48
N TRP A 617 6.98 10.58 -19.26
CA TRP A 617 6.07 10.93 -18.18
C TRP A 617 6.22 12.39 -17.70
N ARG A 618 7.42 12.98 -17.78
CA ARG A 618 7.62 14.39 -17.41
C ARG A 618 6.91 15.31 -18.41
N TRP A 619 7.08 14.99 -19.68
CA TRP A 619 6.38 15.73 -20.73
C TRP A 619 4.85 15.59 -20.59
N LEU A 620 4.33 14.39 -20.29
CA LEU A 620 2.89 14.19 -20.03
C LEU A 620 2.43 15.01 -18.83
N ALA A 621 3.20 15.04 -17.75
CA ALA A 621 2.89 15.84 -16.57
C ALA A 621 2.84 17.34 -16.89
N GLU A 622 3.80 17.84 -17.68
CA GLU A 622 3.83 19.23 -18.14
C GLU A 622 2.61 19.56 -18.99
N GLN A 623 2.17 18.67 -19.88
CA GLN A 623 0.97 18.88 -20.69
C GLN A 623 -0.29 18.96 -19.82
N VAL A 624 -0.45 18.07 -18.86
CA VAL A 624 -1.58 18.09 -17.92
C VAL A 624 -1.54 19.34 -17.01
N GLU A 625 -0.35 19.76 -16.56
CA GLU A 625 -0.19 20.96 -15.73
C GLU A 625 -0.52 22.25 -16.51
N SER A 626 -0.05 22.35 -17.76
CA SER A 626 -0.23 23.56 -18.57
C SER A 626 -1.67 23.71 -19.07
N SER A 627 -2.29 22.62 -19.53
CA SER A 627 -3.66 22.65 -20.03
C SER A 627 -4.27 21.24 -20.10
N PRO A 628 -4.86 20.74 -19.00
CA PRO A 628 -5.49 19.42 -18.99
C PRO A 628 -6.61 19.31 -20.02
N GLN A 629 -7.28 20.40 -20.33
CA GLN A 629 -8.36 20.48 -21.30
C GLN A 629 -7.87 20.30 -22.74
N ASN A 630 -6.80 20.98 -23.11
CA ASN A 630 -6.20 20.84 -24.45
C ASN A 630 -5.63 19.42 -24.61
N PHE A 631 -5.04 18.85 -23.57
CA PHE A 631 -4.55 17.48 -23.59
C PHE A 631 -5.66 16.48 -23.94
N LEU A 632 -6.82 16.56 -23.28
CA LEU A 632 -7.93 15.64 -23.54
C LEU A 632 -8.62 15.88 -24.88
N ALA A 633 -8.72 17.13 -25.32
CA ALA A 633 -9.24 17.48 -26.65
C ALA A 633 -8.34 16.91 -27.75
N ALA A 634 -7.02 17.05 -27.60
CA ALA A 634 -6.03 16.48 -28.53
C ALA A 634 -6.08 14.95 -28.57
N ALA A 635 -6.21 14.32 -27.41
CA ALA A 635 -6.34 12.87 -27.32
C ALA A 635 -7.60 12.36 -28.03
N GLY A 636 -8.74 13.05 -27.84
CA GLY A 636 -9.99 12.74 -28.54
C GLY A 636 -9.90 12.93 -30.06
N GLU A 637 -9.25 13.99 -30.52
CA GLU A 637 -9.02 14.23 -31.94
C GLU A 637 -8.05 13.22 -32.57
N PHE A 638 -6.98 12.86 -31.85
CA PHE A 638 -6.07 11.79 -32.26
C PHE A 638 -6.79 10.45 -32.45
N ALA A 639 -7.66 10.08 -31.50
CA ALA A 639 -8.45 8.86 -31.61
C ALA A 639 -9.45 8.88 -32.79
N ALA A 640 -9.97 10.04 -33.14
CA ALA A 640 -10.92 10.21 -34.26
C ALA A 640 -10.25 10.22 -35.64
N ARG A 641 -8.95 10.53 -35.71
CA ARG A 641 -8.19 10.57 -36.98
C ARG A 641 -7.45 9.24 -37.17
N GLU A 642 -7.68 8.54 -38.27
CA GLU A 642 -6.79 7.49 -38.78
C GLU A 642 -5.43 8.08 -39.22
N SER A 643 -4.84 8.94 -38.42
CA SER A 643 -3.74 9.82 -38.77
C SER A 643 -2.37 9.17 -38.51
N LYS A 644 -1.40 9.44 -39.39
CA LYS A 644 0.01 9.08 -39.24
C LYS A 644 0.78 10.07 -38.33
N THR A 645 0.11 11.08 -37.78
CA THR A 645 0.71 12.10 -36.91
C THR A 645 0.83 11.54 -35.50
N SER A 646 1.97 11.73 -34.85
CA SER A 646 2.14 11.29 -33.47
C SER A 646 1.25 12.13 -32.53
N LEU A 647 0.84 11.52 -31.41
CA LEU A 647 0.06 12.24 -30.39
C LEU A 647 0.81 13.49 -29.88
N ALA A 648 2.13 13.40 -29.75
CA ALA A 648 2.96 14.53 -29.33
C ALA A 648 2.91 15.70 -30.33
N ASP A 649 2.94 15.43 -31.63
CA ASP A 649 2.86 16.47 -32.67
C ASP A 649 1.47 17.09 -32.70
N LEU A 650 0.42 16.27 -32.55
CA LEU A 650 -0.95 16.77 -32.47
C LEU A 650 -1.16 17.69 -31.26
N LEU A 651 -0.64 17.31 -30.08
CA LEU A 651 -0.71 18.15 -28.89
C LEU A 651 0.00 19.52 -29.09
N ARG A 652 1.15 19.53 -29.78
CA ARG A 652 1.85 20.79 -30.13
C ARG A 652 1.06 21.64 -31.10
N GLU A 653 0.41 21.04 -32.07
CA GLU A 653 -0.44 21.78 -33.05
C GLU A 653 -1.68 22.37 -32.37
N MET A 654 -2.21 21.73 -31.33
CA MET A 654 -3.42 22.15 -30.63
C MET A 654 -3.19 23.14 -29.48
N GLU A 655 -1.94 23.49 -29.19
CA GLU A 655 -1.58 24.47 -28.14
C GLU A 655 -2.27 25.83 -28.29
N ALA A 656 -2.80 26.13 -29.47
CA ALA A 656 -3.50 27.37 -29.83
C ALA A 656 -5.02 27.22 -30.01
N GLY A 657 -5.59 26.02 -29.89
CA GLY A 657 -6.99 25.75 -30.27
C GLY A 657 -7.93 25.57 -29.08
N GLY A 658 -9.10 26.12 -29.20
CA GLY A 658 -10.12 26.23 -28.17
C GLY A 658 -10.55 24.91 -27.54
N ILE A 659 -10.78 25.00 -26.27
CA ILE A 659 -11.15 24.05 -25.24
C ILE A 659 -12.50 23.39 -25.51
N PHE A 660 -12.55 22.05 -25.28
CA PHE A 660 -13.81 21.35 -25.03
C PHE A 660 -13.94 20.99 -23.56
N PRO A 661 -14.46 21.86 -22.68
CA PRO A 661 -14.64 21.59 -21.24
C PRO A 661 -15.46 20.31 -20.96
N ARG A 662 -16.30 19.93 -21.91
CA ARG A 662 -17.20 18.77 -21.81
C ARG A 662 -16.48 17.44 -21.74
N VAL A 663 -15.46 17.24 -22.57
CA VAL A 663 -14.69 15.98 -22.61
C VAL A 663 -13.88 15.83 -21.34
N VAL A 664 -13.32 16.94 -20.83
CA VAL A 664 -12.58 16.97 -19.58
C VAL A 664 -13.47 16.58 -18.40
N ALA A 665 -14.60 17.27 -18.25
CA ALA A 665 -15.54 17.02 -17.15
C ALA A 665 -16.02 15.56 -17.18
N TRP A 666 -16.39 15.05 -18.35
CA TRP A 666 -16.86 13.69 -18.48
C TRP A 666 -15.78 12.64 -18.15
N THR A 667 -14.57 12.81 -18.66
CA THR A 667 -13.47 11.87 -18.40
C THR A 667 -13.05 11.90 -16.95
N LEU A 668 -13.02 13.06 -16.31
CA LEU A 668 -12.72 13.20 -14.88
C LEU A 668 -13.79 12.56 -14.00
N ILE A 669 -15.07 12.74 -14.32
CA ILE A 669 -16.18 12.15 -13.55
C ILE A 669 -16.19 10.63 -13.68
N ASP A 670 -15.92 10.09 -14.86
CA ASP A 670 -15.88 8.65 -15.10
C ASP A 670 -14.74 7.93 -14.35
N THR A 671 -13.70 8.65 -13.98
CA THR A 671 -12.49 8.10 -13.37
C THR A 671 -12.29 8.44 -11.90
N ARG A 672 -13.14 9.28 -11.30
CA ARG A 672 -12.85 9.94 -10.02
C ARG A 672 -14.00 9.89 -9.04
N ARG A 673 -13.68 9.98 -7.75
CA ARG A 673 -14.66 10.31 -6.72
C ARG A 673 -15.05 11.77 -6.85
N VAL A 674 -16.34 12.01 -6.96
CA VAL A 674 -16.90 13.35 -7.09
C VAL A 674 -17.63 13.72 -5.81
N THR A 675 -17.22 14.82 -5.18
CA THR A 675 -17.88 15.32 -3.97
C THR A 675 -18.43 16.71 -4.24
N LEU A 676 -19.70 16.92 -3.93
CA LEU A 676 -20.31 18.24 -4.02
C LEU A 676 -19.87 19.09 -2.81
N VAL A 677 -19.21 20.22 -3.10
CA VAL A 677 -18.80 21.20 -2.09
C VAL A 677 -19.70 22.45 -2.22
N PRO A 678 -20.43 22.85 -1.18
CA PRO A 678 -21.20 24.10 -1.20
C PRO A 678 -20.29 25.33 -1.35
N PRO A 679 -20.73 26.42 -2.07
CA PRO A 679 -21.96 26.57 -2.82
C PRO A 679 -21.80 26.16 -4.31
N ASN A 680 -22.32 25.04 -4.70
CA ASN A 680 -22.40 24.60 -6.11
C ASN A 680 -21.07 24.33 -6.82
N HIS A 681 -20.08 23.76 -6.10
CA HIS A 681 -18.84 23.27 -6.69
C HIS A 681 -18.77 21.75 -6.61
N TRP A 682 -18.16 21.13 -7.64
CA TRP A 682 -17.81 19.72 -7.61
C TRP A 682 -16.31 19.58 -7.36
N LEU A 683 -15.95 18.94 -6.28
CA LEU A 683 -14.56 18.59 -5.99
C LEU A 683 -14.28 17.22 -6.56
N LEU A 684 -13.44 17.14 -7.56
CA LEU A 684 -12.94 15.89 -8.11
C LEU A 684 -11.67 15.53 -7.36
N ILE A 685 -11.75 14.47 -6.59
CA ILE A 685 -10.60 13.93 -5.85
C ILE A 685 -10.10 12.71 -6.61
N GLU A 686 -8.89 12.80 -7.11
CA GLU A 686 -8.20 11.66 -7.64
C GLU A 686 -7.64 10.82 -6.49
N ASP A 687 -7.92 9.51 -6.51
CA ASP A 687 -7.43 8.58 -5.48
C ASP A 687 -5.90 8.49 -5.44
N SER A 688 -5.22 8.83 -6.55
CA SER A 688 -3.77 8.71 -6.69
C SER A 688 -3.00 9.94 -6.25
N SER A 689 -3.59 11.00 -5.63
CA SER A 689 -2.83 12.07 -5.21
C SER A 689 -3.18 13.35 -4.96
N PRO A 690 -2.34 14.35 -4.91
CA PRO A 690 -2.71 15.76 -4.73
C PRO A 690 -3.46 16.38 -5.92
N PHE A 691 -3.81 15.64 -6.95
CA PHE A 691 -4.57 16.19 -8.06
C PHE A 691 -6.02 16.45 -7.62
N ARG A 692 -6.35 17.73 -7.50
CA ARG A 692 -7.71 18.21 -7.23
C ARG A 692 -8.13 19.12 -8.35
N ALA A 693 -9.24 18.81 -9.00
CA ALA A 693 -9.88 19.71 -9.94
C ALA A 693 -11.19 20.19 -9.32
N GLU A 694 -11.34 21.49 -9.22
CA GLU A 694 -12.59 22.13 -8.80
C GLU A 694 -13.35 22.60 -10.03
N LEU A 695 -14.56 22.08 -10.23
CA LEU A 695 -15.44 22.45 -11.32
C LEU A 695 -16.62 23.26 -10.77
N LYS A 696 -16.85 24.42 -11.32
CA LYS A 696 -18.12 25.14 -11.08
C LYS A 696 -19.25 24.42 -11.79
N VAL A 697 -20.41 24.33 -11.15
CA VAL A 697 -21.60 23.67 -11.73
C VAL A 697 -22.00 24.28 -13.07
N GLU A 698 -21.74 25.57 -13.25
CA GLU A 698 -21.99 26.27 -14.51
C GLU A 698 -21.16 25.74 -15.68
N ASP A 699 -19.98 25.21 -15.39
CA ASP A 699 -19.07 24.62 -16.36
C ASP A 699 -19.28 23.10 -16.53
N ALA A 700 -20.05 22.47 -15.63
CA ALA A 700 -20.31 21.05 -15.63
C ALA A 700 -21.50 20.69 -16.54
N ILE A 701 -21.44 19.52 -17.15
CA ILE A 701 -22.55 19.04 -17.97
C ILE A 701 -23.51 18.22 -17.08
N PRO A 702 -24.71 18.74 -16.80
CA PRO A 702 -25.66 18.13 -15.88
C PRO A 702 -26.04 16.69 -16.23
N ILE A 703 -26.03 16.35 -17.52
CA ILE A 703 -26.48 15.05 -18.03
C ILE A 703 -25.61 13.89 -17.51
N HIS A 704 -24.30 14.10 -17.34
CA HIS A 704 -23.41 13.04 -16.85
C HIS A 704 -23.34 12.99 -15.32
N LEU A 705 -23.59 14.09 -14.64
CA LEU A 705 -23.74 14.13 -13.19
C LEU A 705 -25.02 13.36 -12.73
N GLN A 706 -26.05 13.33 -13.58
CA GLN A 706 -27.29 12.57 -13.32
C GLN A 706 -27.13 11.05 -13.51
N SER A 707 -26.09 10.61 -14.22
CA SER A 707 -25.81 9.18 -14.43
C SER A 707 -24.87 8.58 -13.38
N ILE A 708 -24.30 9.39 -12.50
CA ILE A 708 -23.65 8.90 -11.30
C ILE A 708 -24.78 8.34 -10.43
N PRO A 709 -24.79 7.03 -10.12
CA PRO A 709 -25.76 6.50 -9.20
C PRO A 709 -25.68 7.36 -7.94
N SER A 710 -26.76 8.06 -7.61
CA SER A 710 -26.91 8.63 -6.29
C SER A 710 -26.68 7.47 -5.35
N GLY A 711 -25.50 7.44 -4.70
CA GLY A 711 -25.27 6.46 -3.66
C GLY A 711 -26.51 6.52 -2.77
N GLU A 712 -27.23 5.44 -2.71
CA GLU A 712 -28.36 5.37 -1.81
C GLU A 712 -27.83 5.77 -0.43
N ASN A 713 -28.44 6.80 0.11
CA ASN A 713 -28.14 7.38 1.43
C ASN A 713 -28.15 6.32 2.52
#